data_eaeefb7d5ab0dae60dd8cec2eeaf0962
#
_entry.id   eaeefb7d5ab0dae60dd8cec2eeaf0962
#
_cell.length_a   1.000
_cell.length_b   1.000
_cell.length_c   1.000
_cell.angle_alpha   90.00
_cell.angle_beta   90.00
_cell.angle_gamma   90.00
#
_symmetry.space_group_name_H-M   'P 1'
#
loop_
_entity.id
_entity.type
_entity.pdbx_description
1 polymer ?
#
loop_
_entity_poly.entity_id
_entity_poly.type
_entity_poly.pdbx_seq_one_letter_code
_entity_poly.pdbx_strand_id
1 'polypeptide(L)'
;MTMMLAPFVGENFSSVVDPSIFFSKKEIRDMSERYDIRERPPIGIPEKSCNTNLFFGFFFDGTKNNYEQAETTKNHSNVARLYDCYPGLSVPGVLPTSTDWVHELPRYKHFFRVYVPGVASPFPQVGDNGTGMQATSGAAAGGFGDFRIVWALIQAVNNLHRFFLKTPLISATEEKELCRTLILNKSTRALLDGRGGDLGLNSREKQVPQKFKEMLLRLHEAVSRHWPNEKTGKPAKIDPGIVKTIYMSVFGFSRGATEARVFVNWLQSLCKLDARLRGKTGAMSLGGFPVHFDFLGLFDTVASVGSANSFGFFDGHGLWADAEDSMRVPAGMNCLHLVAAHELRRSFPVDSISVNGVLAEGCTEIVVPGVHSDVGCGYCPGEQGRGTDPAGADMLTRIPLLMMYKAARLNGVPLKLELASPVAKKRFALKPEAITAFNAYIATCKEMKGPIHRIMREQARKQIEWRLARRVTGTTPLHKSPSFLRSSVFDQNDLHSAAHEFEEEIKAFATWLKEKGRQFIPSVQKAGFGNSHAAEWEEIATWWEKEKSLDPAVLEFFDNYVHDSRAWFKLIPGNPDNEKDMLAMLDKWVKRRKAVASHNEVRSRMRGRGNSVYRMRADDGLTEEQRGAVEEYQKHGKIPRLVTEGREPWGSASDLIACAGYLRFRKIYAGSDADLIS
;
A
#
# COMPACT_ATOMS: atom_id res chain seq x y z
N MET A 1 -23.93 -7.94 -2.79
CA MET A 1 -22.49 -7.98 -3.06
C MET A 1 -22.20 -7.22 -4.36
N THR A 2 -21.25 -6.32 -4.37
CA THR A 2 -20.91 -5.65 -5.64
C THR A 2 -19.42 -5.42 -5.68
N MET A 3 -18.70 -6.29 -6.40
CA MET A 3 -17.35 -6.04 -6.85
C MET A 3 -17.47 -5.41 -8.22
N MET A 4 -16.89 -4.27 -8.44
CA MET A 4 -17.06 -3.52 -9.70
C MET A 4 -15.71 -3.08 -10.23
N LEU A 5 -15.57 -3.20 -11.53
CA LEU A 5 -14.59 -2.44 -12.29
C LEU A 5 -15.33 -1.16 -12.76
N ALA A 6 -14.96 -0.01 -12.20
CA ALA A 6 -15.72 1.21 -12.42
C ALA A 6 -15.07 2.11 -13.48
N PRO A 7 -15.84 2.68 -14.44
CA PRO A 7 -15.37 3.78 -15.26
C PRO A 7 -15.23 5.05 -14.42
N PHE A 8 -14.26 5.87 -14.76
CA PHE A 8 -14.11 7.19 -14.16
C PHE A 8 -14.90 8.21 -14.98
N VAL A 9 -15.84 8.89 -14.34
CA VAL A 9 -16.70 9.85 -15.02
C VAL A 9 -16.07 11.24 -14.93
N GLY A 10 -15.64 11.80 -16.06
CA GLY A 10 -15.04 13.12 -16.05
C GLY A 10 -14.49 13.54 -17.42
N GLU A 11 -15.27 13.34 -18.48
CA GLU A 11 -14.83 13.62 -19.86
C GLU A 11 -14.51 15.08 -20.18
N ASN A 12 -14.86 16.03 -19.29
CA ASN A 12 -14.68 17.47 -19.51
C ASN A 12 -13.68 18.13 -18.53
N PHE A 13 -12.62 17.43 -18.16
CA PHE A 13 -11.59 18.01 -17.32
C PHE A 13 -10.68 18.94 -18.09
N SER A 14 -10.68 20.22 -17.71
CA SER A 14 -9.56 21.10 -17.95
C SER A 14 -8.42 20.77 -16.97
N SER A 15 -7.20 21.06 -17.32
CA SER A 15 -5.93 20.69 -16.68
C SER A 15 -5.76 20.89 -15.16
N VAL A 16 -6.74 21.41 -14.45
CA VAL A 16 -6.70 21.64 -12.99
C VAL A 16 -7.95 21.05 -12.38
N VAL A 17 -7.75 20.10 -11.47
CA VAL A 17 -8.84 19.49 -10.73
C VAL A 17 -9.41 20.49 -9.73
N ASP A 18 -10.55 21.05 -10.06
CA ASP A 18 -11.44 21.63 -9.05
C ASP A 18 -12.25 20.47 -8.44
N PRO A 19 -12.10 20.17 -7.15
CA PRO A 19 -12.84 19.10 -6.50
C PRO A 19 -14.36 19.21 -6.67
N SER A 20 -14.90 20.41 -6.85
CA SER A 20 -16.34 20.64 -7.09
C SER A 20 -16.84 19.93 -8.36
N ILE A 21 -15.98 19.68 -9.34
CA ILE A 21 -16.33 19.00 -10.59
C ILE A 21 -16.72 17.53 -10.36
N PHE A 22 -16.16 16.89 -9.31
CA PHE A 22 -16.45 15.49 -8.99
C PHE A 22 -17.79 15.27 -8.32
N PHE A 23 -18.41 16.33 -7.81
CA PHE A 23 -19.63 16.25 -7.03
C PHE A 23 -20.81 16.82 -7.81
N SER A 24 -21.91 16.10 -7.83
CA SER A 24 -23.19 16.65 -8.27
C SER A 24 -23.69 17.72 -7.29
N LYS A 25 -24.55 18.62 -7.74
CA LYS A 25 -25.19 19.62 -6.88
C LYS A 25 -25.92 19.01 -5.67
N LYS A 26 -26.47 17.80 -5.85
CA LYS A 26 -27.11 17.04 -4.77
C LYS A 26 -26.09 16.58 -3.75
N GLU A 27 -24.96 15.98 -4.20
CA GLU A 27 -23.89 15.50 -3.31
C GLU A 27 -23.29 16.67 -2.50
N ILE A 28 -23.06 17.83 -3.13
CA ILE A 28 -22.56 19.03 -2.44
C ILE A 28 -23.54 19.45 -1.33
N ARG A 29 -24.84 19.51 -1.64
CA ARG A 29 -25.85 19.87 -0.65
C ARG A 29 -25.90 18.85 0.50
N ASP A 30 -25.94 17.56 0.18
CA ASP A 30 -25.99 16.49 1.18
C ASP A 30 -24.75 16.51 2.09
N MET A 31 -23.55 16.77 1.53
CA MET A 31 -22.32 16.96 2.33
C MET A 31 -22.43 18.17 3.27
N SER A 32 -22.92 19.31 2.77
CA SER A 32 -23.05 20.53 3.55
C SER A 32 -24.05 20.37 4.70
N GLU A 33 -25.19 19.77 4.43
CA GLU A 33 -26.26 19.57 5.43
C GLU A 33 -25.91 18.52 6.48
N ARG A 34 -25.23 17.44 6.11
CA ARG A 34 -24.96 16.31 7.02
C ARG A 34 -23.61 16.37 7.69
N TYR A 35 -22.58 16.81 6.97
CA TYR A 35 -21.19 16.66 7.42
C TYR A 35 -20.49 17.99 7.71
N ASP A 36 -20.58 18.98 6.85
CA ASP A 36 -19.87 20.26 7.08
C ASP A 36 -20.41 20.98 8.33
N ILE A 37 -21.69 20.77 8.66
CA ILE A 37 -22.28 21.32 9.88
C ILE A 37 -21.65 20.78 11.17
N ARG A 38 -21.10 19.56 11.14
CA ARG A 38 -20.42 18.96 12.30
C ARG A 38 -19.09 19.64 12.61
N GLU A 39 -18.48 20.25 11.61
CA GLU A 39 -17.17 20.91 11.70
C GLU A 39 -17.24 22.29 12.34
N ARG A 40 -18.42 22.83 12.50
CA ARG A 40 -18.64 24.19 13.01
C ARG A 40 -19.34 24.17 14.35
N PRO A 41 -18.97 25.06 15.28
CA PRO A 41 -19.80 25.32 16.47
C PRO A 41 -21.20 25.77 16.02
N PRO A 42 -22.28 25.41 16.75
CA PRO A 42 -23.61 25.86 16.43
C PRO A 42 -23.70 27.41 16.49
N ILE A 43 -23.94 28.05 15.34
CA ILE A 43 -24.05 29.50 15.22
C ILE A 43 -25.48 29.90 15.67
N GLY A 44 -25.58 30.98 16.43
CA GLY A 44 -26.91 31.55 16.83
C GLY A 44 -27.57 30.91 18.00
N ILE A 45 -26.94 29.91 18.65
CA ILE A 45 -27.44 29.30 19.89
C ILE A 45 -26.39 29.50 20.99
N PRO A 46 -26.50 30.59 21.81
CA PRO A 46 -25.47 30.93 22.80
C PRO A 46 -25.15 29.77 23.77
N GLU A 47 -26.15 29.00 24.16
CA GLU A 47 -26.04 27.87 25.08
C GLU A 47 -25.25 26.69 24.50
N LYS A 48 -25.14 26.60 23.17
CA LYS A 48 -24.38 25.54 22.44
C LYS A 48 -23.11 26.05 21.77
N SER A 49 -22.78 27.32 21.88
CA SER A 49 -21.62 27.93 21.21
C SER A 49 -20.29 27.31 21.59
N CYS A 50 -20.18 26.69 22.78
CA CYS A 50 -19.00 25.97 23.23
C CYS A 50 -18.97 24.48 22.80
N ASN A 51 -20.03 23.95 22.16
CA ASN A 51 -20.05 22.57 21.71
C ASN A 51 -19.06 22.41 20.53
N THR A 52 -18.29 21.33 20.56
CA THR A 52 -17.35 21.01 19.49
C THR A 52 -17.31 19.51 19.25
N ASN A 53 -16.99 19.13 18.02
CA ASN A 53 -16.63 17.76 17.67
C ASN A 53 -15.12 17.71 17.46
N LEU A 54 -14.51 16.53 17.67
CA LEU A 54 -13.11 16.29 17.34
C LEU A 54 -13.04 15.41 16.10
N PHE A 55 -12.02 15.64 15.26
CA PHE A 55 -11.80 14.90 14.03
C PHE A 55 -10.40 14.34 14.02
N PHE A 56 -10.27 13.01 13.95
CA PHE A 56 -9.00 12.30 13.93
C PHE A 56 -8.85 11.55 12.60
N GLY A 57 -7.84 11.92 11.80
CA GLY A 57 -7.46 11.23 10.57
C GLY A 57 -6.17 10.43 10.76
N PHE A 58 -6.19 9.15 10.39
CA PHE A 58 -5.03 8.26 10.44
C PHE A 58 -4.67 7.80 9.04
N PHE A 59 -3.38 7.88 8.68
CA PHE A 59 -2.89 7.68 7.32
C PHE A 59 -1.69 6.72 7.35
N PHE A 60 -1.95 5.42 7.08
CA PHE A 60 -0.96 4.35 7.08
C PHE A 60 -0.38 4.15 5.69
N ASP A 61 0.87 4.50 5.50
CA ASP A 61 1.52 4.46 4.19
C ASP A 61 1.98 3.06 3.79
N GLY A 62 2.19 2.85 2.50
CA GLY A 62 2.62 1.58 1.94
C GLY A 62 4.08 1.26 2.25
N THR A 63 4.45 0.00 2.11
CA THR A 63 5.82 -0.47 2.33
C THR A 63 6.84 0.34 1.55
N LYS A 64 7.92 0.76 2.22
CA LYS A 64 8.97 1.65 1.69
C LYS A 64 8.47 3.05 1.31
N ASN A 65 7.17 3.36 1.47
CA ASN A 65 6.67 4.70 1.25
C ASN A 65 6.92 5.58 2.49
N ASN A 66 7.44 6.77 2.22
CA ASN A 66 7.72 7.76 3.24
C ASN A 66 7.53 9.16 2.63
N TYR A 67 6.75 10.00 3.30
CA TYR A 67 6.40 11.33 2.81
C TYR A 67 7.64 12.17 2.48
N GLU A 68 8.60 12.23 3.42
CA GLU A 68 9.80 13.06 3.29
C GLU A 68 10.72 12.59 2.14
N GLN A 69 10.89 11.27 2.02
CA GLN A 69 11.69 10.70 0.93
C GLN A 69 11.04 10.95 -0.45
N ALA A 70 9.70 10.95 -0.51
CA ALA A 70 8.95 11.18 -1.73
C ALA A 70 8.98 12.64 -2.22
N GLU A 71 9.39 13.61 -1.40
CA GLU A 71 9.51 15.03 -1.81
C GLU A 71 10.46 15.21 -3.00
N THR A 72 11.57 14.48 -3.00
CA THR A 72 12.58 14.56 -4.08
C THR A 72 12.10 13.86 -5.35
N THR A 73 11.50 12.68 -5.21
CA THR A 73 11.14 11.79 -6.33
C THR A 73 9.71 12.00 -6.82
N LYS A 74 8.91 12.77 -6.10
CA LYS A 74 7.48 13.08 -6.39
C LYS A 74 6.56 11.85 -6.45
N ASN A 75 6.99 10.75 -5.86
CA ASN A 75 6.26 9.49 -5.82
C ASN A 75 5.43 9.28 -4.54
N HIS A 76 4.98 10.37 -3.93
CA HIS A 76 4.08 10.32 -2.77
C HIS A 76 2.95 9.33 -3.01
N SER A 77 2.67 8.49 -2.02
CA SER A 77 1.51 7.61 -2.06
C SER A 77 0.20 8.40 -2.09
N ASN A 78 -0.88 7.75 -2.49
CA ASN A 78 -2.20 8.35 -2.41
C ASN A 78 -2.64 8.59 -0.96
N VAL A 79 -2.13 7.82 -0.01
CA VAL A 79 -2.32 8.04 1.43
C VAL A 79 -1.65 9.35 1.89
N ALA A 80 -0.39 9.59 1.48
CA ALA A 80 0.32 10.84 1.78
C ALA A 80 -0.39 12.06 1.16
N ARG A 81 -0.93 11.92 -0.06
CA ARG A 81 -1.71 12.98 -0.71
C ARG A 81 -3.02 13.30 0.00
N LEU A 82 -3.73 12.26 0.49
CA LEU A 82 -4.94 12.47 1.29
C LEU A 82 -4.63 13.11 2.63
N TYR A 83 -3.49 12.78 3.25
CA TYR A 83 -3.00 13.46 4.44
C TYR A 83 -2.81 14.97 4.21
N ASP A 84 -2.28 15.38 3.06
CA ASP A 84 -2.12 16.80 2.71
C ASP A 84 -3.45 17.58 2.66
N CYS A 85 -4.55 16.88 2.44
CA CYS A 85 -5.89 17.48 2.36
C CYS A 85 -6.68 17.44 3.68
N TYR A 86 -6.16 16.75 4.69
CA TYR A 86 -6.81 16.68 6.01
C TYR A 86 -6.33 17.85 6.87
N PRO A 87 -7.23 18.76 7.32
CA PRO A 87 -6.83 19.92 8.10
C PRO A 87 -6.40 19.57 9.52
N GLY A 88 -5.76 20.51 10.20
CA GLY A 88 -5.52 20.46 11.63
C GLY A 88 -4.11 20.14 12.06
N LEU A 89 -3.96 19.66 13.28
CA LEU A 89 -2.68 19.51 13.96
C LEU A 89 -2.01 18.17 13.62
N SER A 90 -0.77 18.23 13.18
CA SER A 90 0.11 17.08 12.98
C SER A 90 0.67 16.55 14.31
N VAL A 91 1.13 15.30 14.32
CA VAL A 91 1.91 14.79 15.46
C VAL A 91 3.32 15.39 15.37
N PRO A 92 3.78 16.12 16.39
CA PRO A 92 5.10 16.76 16.37
C PRO A 92 6.25 15.77 16.16
N GLY A 93 7.21 16.13 15.29
CA GLY A 93 8.43 15.34 15.06
C GLY A 93 8.25 14.08 14.20
N VAL A 94 7.10 13.89 13.55
CA VAL A 94 6.88 12.80 12.58
C VAL A 94 7.24 13.25 11.18
N LEU A 95 6.74 14.43 10.77
CA LEU A 95 7.03 15.04 9.49
C LEU A 95 7.63 16.45 9.70
N PRO A 96 8.33 17.00 8.71
CA PRO A 96 8.81 18.36 8.75
C PRO A 96 7.66 19.36 8.91
N THR A 97 7.89 20.45 9.64
CA THR A 97 6.89 21.51 9.88
C THR A 97 6.42 22.21 8.59
N SER A 98 7.18 22.11 7.51
CA SER A 98 6.76 22.57 6.17
C SER A 98 5.52 21.86 5.64
N THR A 99 5.19 20.67 6.19
CA THR A 99 3.98 19.91 5.86
C THR A 99 2.77 20.25 6.73
N ASP A 100 2.96 21.11 7.75
CA ASP A 100 1.89 21.47 8.68
C ASP A 100 0.77 22.24 7.97
N TRP A 101 -0.45 21.97 8.44
CA TRP A 101 -1.61 22.70 7.99
C TRP A 101 -1.59 24.13 8.52
N VAL A 102 -1.51 25.10 7.63
CA VAL A 102 -1.39 26.53 8.01
C VAL A 102 -2.64 27.34 7.68
N HIS A 103 -3.46 26.88 6.74
CA HIS A 103 -4.66 27.63 6.31
C HIS A 103 -5.73 27.62 7.40
N GLU A 104 -6.15 28.83 7.84
CA GLU A 104 -7.15 29.01 8.90
C GLU A 104 -6.92 28.11 10.14
N LEU A 105 -5.65 27.89 10.55
CA LEU A 105 -5.30 26.98 11.64
C LEU A 105 -6.12 27.18 12.93
N PRO A 106 -6.49 28.40 13.35
CA PRO A 106 -7.36 28.60 14.51
C PRO A 106 -8.71 27.91 14.40
N ARG A 107 -9.26 27.80 13.19
CA ARG A 107 -10.53 27.13 12.89
C ARG A 107 -10.44 25.61 13.01
N TYR A 108 -9.26 25.04 12.77
CA TYR A 108 -9.03 23.59 12.71
C TYR A 108 -8.27 23.01 13.91
N LYS A 109 -8.22 23.73 15.05
CA LYS A 109 -7.54 23.25 16.29
C LYS A 109 -8.14 22.01 16.91
N HIS A 110 -9.32 21.60 16.50
CA HIS A 110 -10.02 20.40 16.94
C HIS A 110 -9.93 19.24 15.91
N PHE A 111 -9.09 19.39 14.90
CA PHE A 111 -8.72 18.38 13.92
C PHE A 111 -7.29 17.89 14.20
N PHE A 112 -7.08 16.59 14.09
CA PHE A 112 -5.79 15.94 14.32
C PHE A 112 -5.52 14.96 13.17
N ARG A 113 -4.35 15.06 12.58
CA ARG A 113 -3.92 14.19 11.49
C ARG A 113 -2.66 13.43 11.87
N VAL A 114 -2.70 12.11 11.72
CA VAL A 114 -1.64 11.19 12.10
C VAL A 114 -1.14 10.48 10.86
N TYR A 115 0.08 10.79 10.44
CA TYR A 115 0.76 10.08 9.36
C TYR A 115 1.63 8.97 9.95
N VAL A 116 1.53 7.76 9.39
CA VAL A 116 2.31 6.59 9.77
C VAL A 116 3.14 6.15 8.57
N PRO A 117 4.47 6.36 8.58
CA PRO A 117 5.36 5.91 7.51
C PRO A 117 5.25 4.40 7.30
N GLY A 118 5.37 3.95 6.04
CA GLY A 118 5.27 2.54 5.71
C GLY A 118 6.37 1.68 6.34
N VAL A 119 6.09 0.40 6.56
CA VAL A 119 7.12 -0.56 7.02
C VAL A 119 8.32 -0.55 6.07
N ALA A 120 9.50 -0.83 6.60
CA ALA A 120 10.77 -0.73 5.87
C ALA A 120 11.14 0.69 5.41
N SER A 121 10.53 1.72 5.98
CA SER A 121 10.98 3.11 5.87
C SER A 121 11.29 3.70 7.25
N PRO A 122 12.14 4.75 7.34
CA PRO A 122 12.52 5.31 8.63
C PRO A 122 11.31 5.77 9.46
N PHE A 123 11.21 5.29 10.70
CA PHE A 123 10.23 5.74 11.67
C PHE A 123 10.83 5.71 13.09
N PRO A 124 11.59 6.75 13.47
CA PRO A 124 12.32 6.80 14.76
C PRO A 124 11.42 6.67 15.99
N GLN A 125 10.14 7.04 15.87
CA GLN A 125 9.15 6.96 16.95
C GLN A 125 8.92 5.52 17.42
N VAL A 126 9.04 4.54 16.53
CA VAL A 126 8.93 3.11 16.87
C VAL A 126 10.29 2.40 16.91
N GLY A 127 11.38 3.12 16.64
CA GLY A 127 12.74 2.57 16.61
C GLY A 127 13.13 1.87 15.32
N ASP A 128 12.37 2.08 14.24
CA ASP A 128 12.70 1.59 12.89
C ASP A 128 13.58 2.64 12.17
N ASN A 129 14.80 2.24 11.79
CA ASN A 129 15.71 3.10 11.05
C ASN A 129 15.56 3.01 9.52
N GLY A 130 14.74 2.07 9.03
CA GLY A 130 14.50 1.85 7.61
C GLY A 130 15.72 1.37 6.81
N THR A 131 16.76 0.82 7.47
CA THR A 131 18.01 0.40 6.83
C THR A 131 18.44 -1.01 7.25
N GLY A 132 19.31 -1.64 6.45
CA GLY A 132 19.92 -2.93 6.78
C GLY A 132 18.89 -4.04 7.02
N MET A 133 19.12 -4.87 8.06
CA MET A 133 18.22 -5.99 8.40
C MET A 133 16.81 -5.54 8.80
N GLN A 134 16.64 -4.34 9.37
CA GLN A 134 15.31 -3.82 9.69
C GLN A 134 14.51 -3.51 8.43
N ALA A 135 15.11 -2.91 7.42
CA ALA A 135 14.46 -2.68 6.13
C ALA A 135 14.11 -4.00 5.43
N THR A 136 15.03 -4.99 5.47
CA THR A 136 14.79 -6.32 4.88
C THR A 136 13.66 -7.06 5.59
N SER A 137 13.66 -7.10 6.93
CA SER A 137 12.60 -7.71 7.73
C SER A 137 11.26 -6.99 7.53
N GLY A 138 11.26 -5.66 7.53
CA GLY A 138 10.06 -4.87 7.24
C GLY A 138 9.52 -5.13 5.83
N ALA A 139 10.39 -5.16 4.83
CA ALA A 139 10.00 -5.40 3.44
C ALA A 139 9.53 -6.85 3.19
N ALA A 140 10.17 -7.83 3.79
CA ALA A 140 9.89 -9.25 3.55
C ALA A 140 8.77 -9.81 4.45
N ALA A 141 8.69 -9.36 5.72
CA ALA A 141 7.85 -10.00 6.73
C ALA A 141 6.93 -9.04 7.50
N GLY A 142 6.82 -7.77 7.11
CA GLY A 142 5.99 -6.78 7.80
C GLY A 142 6.47 -6.45 9.22
N GLY A 143 7.77 -6.63 9.49
CA GLY A 143 8.37 -6.29 10.78
C GLY A 143 8.12 -4.82 11.15
N PHE A 144 7.89 -4.55 12.44
CA PHE A 144 7.50 -3.24 12.99
C PHE A 144 6.11 -2.73 12.54
N GLY A 145 5.26 -3.55 11.90
CA GLY A 145 3.88 -3.16 11.58
C GLY A 145 3.03 -3.06 12.85
N ASP A 146 3.14 -4.04 13.75
CA ASP A 146 2.51 -4.01 15.06
C ASP A 146 2.93 -2.78 15.89
N PHE A 147 4.21 -2.39 15.86
CA PHE A 147 4.70 -1.20 16.56
C PHE A 147 4.05 0.08 16.00
N ARG A 148 3.86 0.16 14.67
CA ARG A 148 3.16 1.27 14.02
C ARG A 148 1.70 1.35 14.44
N ILE A 149 1.03 0.19 14.53
CA ILE A 149 -0.36 0.11 15.00
C ILE A 149 -0.46 0.55 16.46
N VAL A 150 0.40 0.04 17.36
CA VAL A 150 0.44 0.45 18.77
C VAL A 150 0.68 1.95 18.89
N TRP A 151 1.66 2.49 18.15
CA TRP A 151 1.96 3.91 18.15
C TRP A 151 0.74 4.75 17.72
N ALA A 152 0.04 4.33 16.67
CA ALA A 152 -1.16 5.03 16.21
C ALA A 152 -2.31 4.98 17.25
N LEU A 153 -2.48 3.86 17.98
CA LEU A 153 -3.42 3.75 19.10
C LEU A 153 -3.07 4.75 20.22
N ILE A 154 -1.77 4.88 20.54
CA ILE A 154 -1.30 5.86 21.51
C ILE A 154 -1.57 7.29 21.02
N GLN A 155 -1.39 7.58 19.71
CA GLN A 155 -1.70 8.91 19.17
C GLN A 155 -3.20 9.26 19.25
N ALA A 156 -4.11 8.28 19.17
CA ALA A 156 -5.53 8.54 19.42
C ALA A 156 -5.76 9.06 20.85
N VAL A 157 -5.12 8.45 21.84
CA VAL A 157 -5.16 8.87 23.26
C VAL A 157 -4.47 10.24 23.44
N ASN A 158 -3.28 10.39 22.88
CA ASN A 158 -2.49 11.62 23.00
C ASN A 158 -3.16 12.82 22.32
N ASN A 159 -3.85 12.64 21.20
CA ASN A 159 -4.55 13.72 20.52
C ASN A 159 -5.73 14.25 21.34
N LEU A 160 -6.48 13.38 22.01
CA LEU A 160 -7.52 13.80 22.93
C LEU A 160 -6.93 14.59 24.13
N HIS A 161 -5.84 14.10 24.72
CA HIS A 161 -5.15 14.79 25.80
C HIS A 161 -4.58 16.15 25.33
N ARG A 162 -3.97 16.21 24.13
CA ARG A 162 -3.46 17.46 23.54
C ARG A 162 -4.57 18.48 23.32
N PHE A 163 -5.79 18.04 22.96
CA PHE A 163 -6.91 18.97 22.81
C PHE A 163 -7.17 19.71 24.11
N PHE A 164 -7.28 19.00 25.23
CA PHE A 164 -7.62 19.60 26.53
C PHE A 164 -6.43 20.23 27.27
N LEU A 165 -5.26 19.58 27.23
CA LEU A 165 -4.12 19.90 28.09
C LEU A 165 -2.87 20.38 27.34
N LYS A 166 -2.92 20.42 25.98
CA LYS A 166 -1.86 20.91 25.08
C LYS A 166 -0.57 20.07 25.07
N THR A 167 -0.52 18.98 25.81
CA THR A 167 0.61 18.06 25.91
C THR A 167 0.17 16.62 25.62
N PRO A 168 1.06 15.71 25.23
CA PRO A 168 0.72 14.29 25.15
C PRO A 168 0.56 13.70 26.55
N LEU A 169 -0.30 12.70 26.71
CA LEU A 169 -0.43 11.91 27.94
C LEU A 169 0.73 10.92 28.08
N ILE A 170 1.06 10.26 27.01
CA ILE A 170 2.13 9.25 26.92
C ILE A 170 3.34 9.93 26.29
N SER A 171 4.46 9.92 26.98
CA SER A 171 5.71 10.54 26.51
C SER A 171 6.35 9.71 25.39
N ALA A 172 7.22 10.34 24.58
CA ALA A 172 7.93 9.67 23.50
C ALA A 172 8.77 8.45 23.95
N THR A 173 9.31 8.48 25.16
CA THR A 173 10.05 7.34 25.75
C THR A 173 9.10 6.20 26.08
N GLU A 174 7.97 6.51 26.71
CA GLU A 174 6.94 5.54 27.07
C GLU A 174 6.27 4.95 25.81
N GLU A 175 6.05 5.77 24.75
CA GLU A 175 5.56 5.30 23.44
C GLU A 175 6.44 4.17 22.88
N LYS A 176 7.77 4.37 22.86
CA LYS A 176 8.72 3.36 22.37
C LYS A 176 8.71 2.09 23.20
N GLU A 177 8.57 2.20 24.51
CA GLU A 177 8.46 1.04 25.41
C GLU A 177 7.17 0.26 25.15
N LEU A 178 6.03 0.95 25.05
CA LEU A 178 4.74 0.33 24.78
C LEU A 178 4.73 -0.36 23.41
N CYS A 179 5.30 0.25 22.36
CA CYS A 179 5.43 -0.38 21.04
C CYS A 179 6.19 -1.70 21.09
N ARG A 180 7.20 -1.83 21.96
CA ARG A 180 8.00 -3.06 22.11
C ARG A 180 7.36 -4.12 23.00
N THR A 181 6.45 -3.73 23.87
CA THR A 181 5.91 -4.60 24.93
C THR A 181 4.48 -5.06 24.68
N LEU A 182 3.69 -4.28 23.91
CA LEU A 182 2.32 -4.64 23.58
C LEU A 182 2.30 -5.59 22.39
N ILE A 183 1.80 -6.80 22.60
CA ILE A 183 1.68 -7.85 21.58
C ILE A 183 0.25 -7.82 21.03
N LEU A 184 0.11 -7.45 19.76
CA LEU A 184 -1.17 -7.43 19.07
C LEU A 184 -1.39 -8.76 18.37
N ASN A 185 -2.33 -9.57 18.86
CA ASN A 185 -2.80 -10.78 18.19
C ASN A 185 -4.27 -11.06 18.53
N LYS A 186 -4.87 -12.06 17.89
CA LYS A 186 -6.26 -12.48 18.10
C LYS A 186 -6.59 -12.76 19.57
N SER A 187 -5.68 -13.43 20.27
CA SER A 187 -5.89 -13.82 21.66
C SER A 187 -5.85 -12.63 22.61
N THR A 188 -4.88 -11.72 22.46
CA THR A 188 -4.80 -10.50 23.28
C THR A 188 -5.95 -9.55 23.02
N ARG A 189 -6.45 -9.47 21.79
CA ARG A 189 -7.65 -8.69 21.46
C ARG A 189 -8.91 -9.32 22.07
N ALA A 190 -9.06 -10.63 22.02
CA ALA A 190 -10.16 -11.33 22.67
C ALA A 190 -10.21 -11.08 24.18
N LEU A 191 -9.04 -11.06 24.86
CA LEU A 191 -8.94 -10.65 26.26
C LEU A 191 -9.38 -9.19 26.48
N LEU A 192 -8.93 -8.27 25.63
CA LEU A 192 -9.30 -6.86 25.73
C LEU A 192 -10.81 -6.67 25.58
N ASP A 193 -11.47 -7.44 24.71
CA ASP A 193 -12.90 -7.46 24.52
C ASP A 193 -13.67 -8.17 25.66
N GLY A 194 -12.98 -8.88 26.55
CA GLY A 194 -13.61 -9.71 27.59
C GLY A 194 -14.21 -11.02 27.07
N ARG A 195 -13.74 -11.51 25.91
CA ARG A 195 -14.22 -12.74 25.24
C ARG A 195 -13.28 -13.94 25.39
N GLY A 196 -12.09 -13.74 25.89
CA GLY A 196 -11.06 -14.77 25.96
C GLY A 196 -10.80 -15.26 27.38
N GLY A 197 -10.36 -16.54 27.50
CA GLY A 197 -9.75 -17.09 28.70
C GLY A 197 -8.23 -17.04 28.67
N ASP A 198 -7.60 -17.19 29.83
CA ASP A 198 -6.13 -17.08 29.99
C ASP A 198 -5.32 -18.29 29.49
N LEU A 199 -5.99 -19.31 28.95
CA LEU A 199 -5.38 -20.58 28.56
C LEU A 199 -4.42 -20.40 27.37
N GLY A 200 -3.17 -20.78 27.55
CA GLY A 200 -2.15 -20.78 26.51
C GLY A 200 -1.42 -19.43 26.30
N LEU A 201 -1.79 -18.37 27.01
CA LEU A 201 -1.14 -17.06 26.88
C LEU A 201 0.10 -16.95 27.76
N ASN A 202 1.15 -16.35 27.23
CA ASN A 202 2.36 -16.02 28.00
C ASN A 202 2.14 -14.79 28.91
N SER A 203 3.10 -14.53 29.80
CA SER A 203 3.00 -13.44 30.79
C SER A 203 2.90 -12.06 30.15
N ARG A 204 3.51 -11.82 28.96
CA ARG A 204 3.45 -10.54 28.24
C ARG A 204 2.08 -10.33 27.63
N GLU A 205 1.52 -11.35 27.00
CA GLU A 205 0.18 -11.30 26.40
C GLU A 205 -0.89 -11.00 27.46
N LYS A 206 -0.80 -11.61 28.64
CA LYS A 206 -1.72 -11.36 29.77
C LYS A 206 -1.69 -9.93 30.29
N GLN A 207 -0.58 -9.23 30.13
CA GLN A 207 -0.43 -7.83 30.57
C GLN A 207 -1.02 -6.81 29.59
N VAL A 208 -1.28 -7.18 28.33
CA VAL A 208 -1.76 -6.24 27.29
C VAL A 208 -3.07 -5.53 27.70
N PRO A 209 -4.15 -6.23 28.13
CA PRO A 209 -5.37 -5.56 28.57
C PRO A 209 -5.16 -4.63 29.77
N GLN A 210 -4.29 -5.02 30.70
CA GLN A 210 -4.00 -4.22 31.89
C GLN A 210 -3.28 -2.91 31.52
N LYS A 211 -2.29 -2.95 30.62
CA LYS A 211 -1.59 -1.75 30.14
C LYS A 211 -2.53 -0.79 29.41
N PHE A 212 -3.41 -1.29 28.55
CA PHE A 212 -4.44 -0.45 27.92
C PHE A 212 -5.41 0.15 28.95
N LYS A 213 -5.83 -0.62 29.94
CA LYS A 213 -6.68 -0.14 31.04
C LYS A 213 -6.00 0.99 31.83
N GLU A 214 -4.74 0.82 32.20
CA GLU A 214 -3.96 1.85 32.91
C GLU A 214 -3.85 3.14 32.08
N MET A 215 -3.56 3.03 30.79
CA MET A 215 -3.50 4.17 29.90
C MET A 215 -4.84 4.92 29.83
N LEU A 216 -5.95 4.19 29.71
CA LEU A 216 -7.30 4.80 29.69
C LEU A 216 -7.69 5.42 31.02
N LEU A 217 -7.36 4.81 32.15
CA LEU A 217 -7.62 5.39 33.46
C LEU A 217 -6.84 6.69 33.69
N ARG A 218 -5.56 6.76 33.27
CA ARG A 218 -4.78 8.00 33.27
C ARG A 218 -5.44 9.08 32.40
N LEU A 219 -5.95 8.70 31.24
CA LEU A 219 -6.68 9.62 30.35
C LEU A 219 -7.97 10.11 31.05
N HIS A 220 -8.74 9.21 31.67
CA HIS A 220 -9.97 9.56 32.41
C HIS A 220 -9.68 10.57 33.52
N GLU A 221 -8.63 10.33 34.33
CA GLU A 221 -8.22 11.25 35.38
C GLU A 221 -7.93 12.65 34.80
N ALA A 222 -7.16 12.71 33.69
CA ALA A 222 -6.75 13.96 33.07
C ALA A 222 -7.94 14.78 32.52
N VAL A 223 -8.95 14.11 31.93
CA VAL A 223 -10.05 14.78 31.20
C VAL A 223 -11.39 14.78 31.93
N SER A 224 -11.49 14.18 33.12
CA SER A 224 -12.77 14.01 33.86
C SER A 224 -13.51 15.31 34.13
N ARG A 225 -12.80 16.42 34.35
CA ARG A 225 -13.42 17.76 34.56
C ARG A 225 -14.17 18.29 33.35
N HIS A 226 -13.94 17.74 32.17
CA HIS A 226 -14.60 18.10 30.91
C HIS A 226 -15.80 17.20 30.59
N TRP A 227 -16.10 16.19 31.41
CA TRP A 227 -17.29 15.37 31.23
C TRP A 227 -18.56 16.11 31.59
N PRO A 228 -19.66 15.92 30.84
CA PRO A 228 -20.95 16.43 31.24
C PRO A 228 -21.34 15.87 32.59
N ASN A 229 -21.78 16.74 33.48
CA ASN A 229 -22.38 16.33 34.76
C ASN A 229 -23.75 15.68 34.46
N GLU A 230 -24.06 14.55 35.08
CA GLU A 230 -25.27 13.77 34.81
C GLU A 230 -26.57 14.53 35.11
N LYS A 231 -26.52 15.45 36.11
CA LYS A 231 -27.72 16.21 36.52
C LYS A 231 -27.92 17.49 35.71
N THR A 232 -26.82 18.18 35.36
CA THR A 232 -26.88 19.51 34.72
C THR A 232 -26.60 19.47 33.23
N GLY A 233 -26.04 18.36 32.71
CA GLY A 233 -25.54 18.24 31.34
C GLY A 233 -24.34 19.12 30.98
N LYS A 234 -23.81 19.90 31.95
CA LYS A 234 -22.71 20.85 31.75
C LYS A 234 -21.44 20.29 32.42
N PRO A 235 -20.25 20.39 31.79
CA PRO A 235 -18.98 20.01 32.42
C PRO A 235 -18.54 21.04 33.45
N ALA A 236 -17.71 20.60 34.41
CA ALA A 236 -17.11 21.51 35.40
C ALA A 236 -16.08 22.46 34.75
N LYS A 237 -15.45 22.06 33.65
CA LYS A 237 -14.52 22.88 32.86
C LYS A 237 -14.94 22.87 31.40
N ILE A 238 -15.22 24.05 30.84
CA ILE A 238 -15.72 24.23 29.47
C ILE A 238 -14.60 24.44 28.47
N ASP A 239 -13.55 25.19 28.84
CA ASP A 239 -12.40 25.46 27.94
C ASP A 239 -11.55 24.20 27.74
N PRO A 240 -11.14 23.85 26.49
CA PRO A 240 -11.26 24.58 25.22
C PRO A 240 -12.57 24.34 24.47
N GLY A 241 -13.46 23.51 24.93
CA GLY A 241 -14.76 23.20 24.32
C GLY A 241 -15.48 22.04 25.00
N ILE A 242 -16.79 21.93 24.78
CA ILE A 242 -17.63 20.80 25.22
C ILE A 242 -17.64 19.76 24.10
N VAL A 243 -16.82 18.73 24.22
CA VAL A 243 -16.71 17.66 23.20
C VAL A 243 -17.98 16.84 23.17
N LYS A 244 -18.60 16.74 22.00
CA LYS A 244 -19.82 15.95 21.76
C LYS A 244 -19.51 14.58 21.18
N THR A 245 -18.69 14.53 20.15
CA THR A 245 -18.33 13.29 19.46
C THR A 245 -16.90 13.42 18.90
N ILE A 246 -16.18 12.31 18.88
CA ILE A 246 -14.90 12.15 18.21
C ILE A 246 -15.15 11.37 16.93
N TYR A 247 -14.94 11.99 15.77
CA TYR A 247 -15.06 11.36 14.46
C TYR A 247 -13.71 10.85 14.00
N MET A 248 -13.66 9.61 13.54
CA MET A 248 -12.42 8.95 13.12
C MET A 248 -12.51 8.48 11.68
N SER A 249 -11.44 8.77 10.91
CA SER A 249 -11.28 8.36 9.53
C SER A 249 -9.89 7.73 9.37
N VAL A 250 -9.83 6.60 8.65
CA VAL A 250 -8.59 5.82 8.52
C VAL A 250 -8.33 5.50 7.06
N PHE A 251 -7.08 5.67 6.63
CA PHE A 251 -6.63 5.36 5.27
C PHE A 251 -5.39 4.47 5.31
N GLY A 252 -5.27 3.57 4.33
CA GLY A 252 -4.08 2.74 4.21
C GLY A 252 -3.79 2.31 2.78
N PHE A 253 -2.51 2.03 2.50
CA PHE A 253 -2.05 1.47 1.24
C PHE A 253 -1.18 0.24 1.46
N SER A 254 -1.36 -0.83 0.66
CA SER A 254 -0.52 -2.01 0.73
C SER A 254 -0.55 -2.67 2.13
N ARG A 255 0.61 -2.90 2.76
CA ARG A 255 0.69 -3.32 4.17
C ARG A 255 0.18 -2.24 5.12
N GLY A 256 0.28 -0.97 4.77
CA GLY A 256 -0.40 0.09 5.51
C GLY A 256 -1.93 -0.04 5.46
N ALA A 257 -2.51 -0.62 4.40
CA ALA A 257 -3.93 -0.96 4.37
C ALA A 257 -4.26 -2.12 5.33
N THR A 258 -3.37 -3.10 5.45
CA THR A 258 -3.47 -4.15 6.48
C THR A 258 -3.38 -3.55 7.88
N GLU A 259 -2.38 -2.68 8.13
CA GLU A 259 -2.25 -1.96 9.41
C GLU A 259 -3.48 -1.12 9.73
N ALA A 260 -4.06 -0.44 8.75
CA ALA A 260 -5.29 0.35 8.91
C ALA A 260 -6.48 -0.52 9.33
N ARG A 261 -6.67 -1.70 8.72
CA ARG A 261 -7.73 -2.66 9.07
C ARG A 261 -7.55 -3.18 10.49
N VAL A 262 -6.34 -3.58 10.85
CA VAL A 262 -6.01 -4.05 12.19
C VAL A 262 -6.17 -2.93 13.22
N PHE A 263 -5.66 -1.73 12.92
CA PHE A 263 -5.78 -0.55 13.77
C PHE A 263 -7.24 -0.23 14.13
N VAL A 264 -8.14 -0.22 13.14
CA VAL A 264 -9.57 0.08 13.38
C VAL A 264 -10.18 -0.94 14.33
N ASN A 265 -9.88 -2.23 14.16
CA ASN A 265 -10.38 -3.28 15.05
C ASN A 265 -9.87 -3.12 16.49
N TRP A 266 -8.58 -2.84 16.66
CA TRP A 266 -7.99 -2.59 17.97
C TRP A 266 -8.51 -1.31 18.61
N LEU A 267 -8.66 -0.23 17.83
CA LEU A 267 -9.18 1.04 18.33
C LEU A 267 -10.63 0.90 18.77
N GLN A 268 -11.46 0.14 18.06
CA GLN A 268 -12.81 -0.17 18.50
C GLN A 268 -12.83 -0.97 19.80
N SER A 269 -11.95 -1.98 19.95
CA SER A 269 -11.84 -2.74 21.19
C SER A 269 -11.39 -1.84 22.35
N LEU A 270 -10.46 -0.92 22.10
CA LEU A 270 -10.03 0.09 23.08
C LEU A 270 -11.17 1.04 23.47
N CYS A 271 -11.95 1.54 22.50
CA CYS A 271 -13.11 2.40 22.75
C CYS A 271 -14.23 1.68 23.52
N LYS A 272 -14.44 0.39 23.27
CA LYS A 272 -15.37 -0.44 24.06
C LYS A 272 -14.88 -0.64 25.49
N LEU A 273 -13.56 -0.85 25.69
CA LEU A 273 -12.97 -0.91 27.03
C LEU A 273 -13.14 0.41 27.77
N ASP A 274 -12.85 1.55 27.12
CA ASP A 274 -13.03 2.89 27.68
C ASP A 274 -14.46 3.12 28.16
N ALA A 275 -15.46 2.76 27.36
CA ALA A 275 -16.86 2.87 27.73
C ALA A 275 -17.23 1.95 28.92
N ARG A 276 -16.71 0.70 28.95
CA ARG A 276 -16.93 -0.21 30.08
C ARG A 276 -16.33 0.31 31.38
N LEU A 277 -15.16 0.96 31.33
CA LEU A 277 -14.55 1.58 32.53
C LEU A 277 -15.42 2.71 33.11
N ARG A 278 -16.35 3.26 32.33
CA ARG A 278 -17.36 4.23 32.77
C ARG A 278 -18.74 3.61 33.02
N GLY A 279 -18.87 2.31 33.07
CA GLY A 279 -20.14 1.61 33.29
C GLY A 279 -21.10 1.66 32.09
N LYS A 280 -20.61 2.07 30.89
CA LYS A 280 -21.43 2.17 29.65
C LYS A 280 -21.17 0.94 28.77
N THR A 281 -21.98 -0.10 28.93
CA THR A 281 -21.89 -1.29 28.07
C THR A 281 -22.55 -1.04 26.72
N GLY A 282 -22.00 -1.59 25.64
CA GLY A 282 -22.52 -1.46 24.28
C GLY A 282 -22.19 -0.15 23.56
N ALA A 283 -21.55 0.81 24.24
CA ALA A 283 -21.09 2.07 23.65
C ALA A 283 -19.60 2.02 23.26
N MET A 284 -19.16 2.98 22.48
CA MET A 284 -17.76 3.27 22.19
C MET A 284 -17.42 4.69 22.64
N SER A 285 -16.37 4.83 23.44
CA SER A 285 -15.87 6.13 23.88
C SER A 285 -14.34 6.14 23.91
N LEU A 286 -13.76 7.33 23.92
CA LEU A 286 -12.34 7.55 24.20
C LEU A 286 -12.24 8.71 25.20
N GLY A 287 -11.56 8.46 26.32
CA GLY A 287 -11.54 9.40 27.45
C GLY A 287 -12.94 9.73 27.97
N GLY A 288 -13.92 8.84 27.78
CA GLY A 288 -15.33 9.02 28.15
C GLY A 288 -16.17 9.81 27.15
N PHE A 289 -15.61 10.28 26.02
CA PHE A 289 -16.34 10.97 24.96
C PHE A 289 -16.77 9.99 23.86
N PRO A 290 -17.99 10.11 23.32
CA PRO A 290 -18.48 9.22 22.26
C PRO A 290 -17.58 9.22 21.03
N VAL A 291 -17.36 8.04 20.43
CA VAL A 291 -16.57 7.85 19.22
C VAL A 291 -17.47 7.35 18.08
N HIS A 292 -17.26 7.92 16.89
CA HIS A 292 -17.87 7.49 15.65
C HIS A 292 -16.79 7.28 14.58
N PHE A 293 -16.87 6.13 13.89
CA PHE A 293 -15.96 5.83 12.77
C PHE A 293 -16.66 6.18 11.46
N ASP A 294 -16.19 7.21 10.78
CA ASP A 294 -16.79 7.71 9.54
C ASP A 294 -16.45 6.82 8.35
N PHE A 295 -15.17 6.49 8.18
CA PHE A 295 -14.71 5.89 6.93
C PHE A 295 -13.37 5.14 7.07
N LEU A 296 -13.26 4.03 6.34
CA LEU A 296 -12.03 3.29 6.10
C LEU A 296 -11.72 3.26 4.60
N GLY A 297 -10.66 3.95 4.18
CA GLY A 297 -10.21 4.01 2.80
C GLY A 297 -8.98 3.13 2.57
N LEU A 298 -9.06 2.15 1.69
CA LEU A 298 -8.02 1.16 1.46
C LEU A 298 -7.58 1.15 0.00
N PHE A 299 -6.28 1.23 -0.24
CA PHE A 299 -5.65 1.01 -1.54
C PHE A 299 -4.93 -0.33 -1.51
N ASP A 300 -5.41 -1.27 -2.28
CA ASP A 300 -4.82 -2.56 -2.61
C ASP A 300 -4.18 -3.29 -1.40
N THR A 301 -5.00 -3.73 -0.49
CA THR A 301 -4.57 -4.39 0.76
C THR A 301 -3.74 -5.64 0.48
N VAL A 302 -2.53 -5.67 1.05
CA VAL A 302 -1.61 -6.82 0.99
C VAL A 302 -1.15 -7.12 2.41
N ALA A 303 -1.51 -8.27 2.97
CA ALA A 303 -1.07 -8.67 4.29
C ALA A 303 0.43 -8.98 4.30
N SER A 304 0.84 -10.04 3.64
CA SER A 304 2.23 -10.50 3.52
C SER A 304 3.07 -10.27 4.79
N VAL A 305 2.54 -10.70 5.95
CA VAL A 305 3.15 -10.57 7.28
C VAL A 305 3.64 -11.94 7.74
N GLY A 306 4.82 -11.99 8.35
CA GLY A 306 5.49 -13.24 8.74
C GLY A 306 6.47 -13.71 7.66
N SER A 307 6.80 -15.01 7.61
CA SER A 307 7.65 -15.61 6.57
C SER A 307 6.91 -15.72 5.23
N ALA A 308 6.28 -14.63 4.88
CA ALA A 308 5.30 -14.47 3.84
C ALA A 308 5.70 -15.09 2.50
N ASN A 309 4.75 -15.66 1.84
CA ASN A 309 4.55 -15.97 0.40
C ASN A 309 5.78 -16.02 -0.55
N SER A 310 6.95 -15.57 -0.11
CA SER A 310 8.20 -15.59 -0.88
C SER A 310 8.63 -16.99 -1.31
N PHE A 311 8.10 -18.03 -0.64
CA PHE A 311 8.41 -19.43 -0.93
C PHE A 311 7.16 -20.29 -1.21
N GLY A 312 5.98 -19.68 -1.38
CA GLY A 312 4.76 -20.40 -1.73
C GLY A 312 4.14 -21.28 -0.62
N PHE A 313 4.73 -21.30 0.56
CA PHE A 313 4.33 -22.20 1.66
C PHE A 313 3.55 -21.53 2.78
N PHE A 314 3.49 -20.20 2.82
CA PHE A 314 2.83 -19.45 3.88
C PHE A 314 1.85 -18.44 3.28
N ASP A 315 0.70 -18.27 3.93
CA ASP A 315 -0.40 -17.42 3.48
C ASP A 315 -0.21 -15.93 3.75
N GLY A 316 0.76 -15.55 4.57
CA GLY A 316 1.06 -14.15 4.89
C GLY A 316 0.15 -13.51 5.94
N HIS A 317 -0.74 -14.26 6.58
CA HIS A 317 -1.63 -13.80 7.65
C HIS A 317 -1.08 -14.13 9.04
N GLY A 318 0.23 -13.96 9.24
CA GLY A 318 0.89 -14.24 10.50
C GLY A 318 0.76 -13.12 11.53
N LEU A 319 1.01 -13.48 12.80
CA LEU A 319 1.16 -12.54 13.90
C LEU A 319 -0.06 -11.63 14.12
N TRP A 320 0.07 -10.34 13.86
CA TRP A 320 -0.94 -9.31 14.07
C TRP A 320 -1.97 -9.20 12.93
N ALA A 321 -1.71 -9.79 11.77
CA ALA A 321 -2.52 -9.69 10.55
C ALA A 321 -3.45 -10.89 10.32
N ASP A 322 -4.14 -11.35 11.36
CA ASP A 322 -5.08 -12.47 11.28
C ASP A 322 -6.26 -12.14 10.36
N ALA A 323 -6.44 -12.96 9.31
CA ALA A 323 -7.46 -12.73 8.28
C ALA A 323 -8.89 -12.86 8.80
N GLU A 324 -9.15 -13.80 9.72
CA GLU A 324 -10.49 -14.10 10.20
C GLU A 324 -10.99 -13.12 11.28
N ASP A 325 -10.10 -12.40 11.95
CA ASP A 325 -10.43 -11.52 13.07
C ASP A 325 -9.93 -10.08 12.85
N SER A 326 -8.62 -9.88 12.90
CA SER A 326 -8.02 -8.54 12.95
C SER A 326 -8.14 -7.74 11.66
N MET A 327 -8.24 -8.42 10.50
CA MET A 327 -8.35 -7.77 9.20
C MET A 327 -9.78 -7.60 8.69
N ARG A 328 -10.79 -8.11 9.38
CA ARG A 328 -12.19 -7.91 8.98
C ARG A 328 -12.59 -6.45 9.13
N VAL A 329 -13.31 -5.92 8.15
CA VAL A 329 -13.93 -4.59 8.30
C VAL A 329 -15.01 -4.67 9.37
N PRO A 330 -14.98 -3.83 10.43
CA PRO A 330 -15.98 -3.86 11.47
C PRO A 330 -17.40 -3.58 10.94
N ALA A 331 -18.39 -4.25 11.49
CA ALA A 331 -19.78 -4.04 11.12
C ALA A 331 -20.21 -2.57 11.35
N GLY A 332 -20.97 -2.03 10.41
CA GLY A 332 -21.48 -0.66 10.46
C GLY A 332 -20.44 0.42 10.08
N MET A 333 -19.28 0.02 9.61
CA MET A 333 -18.27 0.95 9.12
C MET A 333 -18.32 1.10 7.61
N ASN A 334 -18.39 2.35 7.13
CA ASN A 334 -18.27 2.62 5.69
C ASN A 334 -16.83 2.35 5.24
N CYS A 335 -16.67 1.56 4.17
CA CYS A 335 -15.36 1.21 3.65
C CYS A 335 -15.34 1.23 2.13
N LEU A 336 -14.29 1.85 1.56
CA LEU A 336 -13.95 1.69 0.14
C LEU A 336 -12.58 1.01 0.02
N HIS A 337 -12.54 -0.11 -0.69
CA HIS A 337 -11.30 -0.80 -1.07
C HIS A 337 -11.11 -0.72 -2.58
N LEU A 338 -10.02 -0.10 -3.02
CA LEU A 338 -9.59 -0.03 -4.41
C LEU A 338 -8.52 -1.08 -4.64
N VAL A 339 -8.79 -2.04 -5.54
CA VAL A 339 -7.95 -3.22 -5.79
C VAL A 339 -7.25 -3.12 -7.14
N ALA A 340 -5.96 -3.37 -7.20
CA ALA A 340 -5.17 -3.38 -8.43
C ALA A 340 -5.50 -4.61 -9.29
N ALA A 341 -5.91 -4.36 -10.54
CA ALA A 341 -6.33 -5.41 -11.48
C ALA A 341 -5.16 -6.20 -12.08
N HIS A 342 -3.99 -5.59 -12.23
CA HIS A 342 -2.89 -6.08 -13.06
C HIS A 342 -1.60 -6.39 -12.29
N GLU A 343 -1.68 -6.54 -10.95
CA GLU A 343 -0.53 -6.91 -10.14
C GLU A 343 -0.08 -8.35 -10.43
N LEU A 344 1.20 -8.53 -10.73
CA LEU A 344 1.79 -9.80 -11.17
C LEU A 344 2.66 -10.47 -10.11
N ARG A 345 3.12 -9.72 -9.12
CA ARG A 345 4.02 -10.26 -8.09
C ARG A 345 3.29 -11.26 -7.20
N ARG A 346 3.87 -12.42 -7.03
CA ARG A 346 3.29 -13.50 -6.23
C ARG A 346 3.26 -13.17 -4.72
N SER A 347 4.24 -12.40 -4.26
CA SER A 347 4.33 -11.90 -2.89
C SER A 347 3.36 -10.75 -2.58
N PHE A 348 2.52 -10.35 -3.54
CA PHE A 348 1.49 -9.30 -3.37
C PHE A 348 0.07 -9.85 -3.60
N PRO A 349 -0.36 -10.87 -2.84
CA PRO A 349 -1.76 -11.30 -2.89
C PRO A 349 -2.66 -10.17 -2.43
N VAL A 350 -3.88 -10.12 -2.95
CA VAL A 350 -4.86 -9.14 -2.46
C VAL A 350 -5.69 -9.73 -1.33
N ASP A 351 -5.85 -8.97 -0.25
CA ASP A 351 -6.77 -9.28 0.84
C ASP A 351 -8.07 -8.51 0.65
N SER A 352 -9.03 -9.14 -0.03
CA SER A 352 -10.38 -8.60 -0.20
C SER A 352 -11.02 -8.26 1.15
N ILE A 353 -11.87 -7.24 1.17
CA ILE A 353 -12.71 -6.91 2.33
C ILE A 353 -13.99 -7.77 2.42
N SER A 354 -14.22 -8.62 1.43
CA SER A 354 -15.33 -9.57 1.47
C SER A 354 -15.03 -10.74 2.42
N VAL A 355 -16.08 -11.31 2.98
CA VAL A 355 -16.01 -12.56 3.73
C VAL A 355 -16.79 -13.60 2.93
N ASN A 356 -16.13 -14.65 2.48
CA ASN A 356 -16.73 -15.66 1.59
C ASN A 356 -17.45 -15.05 0.37
N GLY A 357 -16.85 -14.02 -0.23
CA GLY A 357 -17.39 -13.32 -1.38
C GLY A 357 -18.55 -12.36 -1.09
N VAL A 358 -18.87 -12.10 0.18
CA VAL A 358 -19.93 -11.17 0.59
C VAL A 358 -19.32 -9.94 1.23
N LEU A 359 -19.71 -8.76 0.74
CA LEU A 359 -19.35 -7.47 1.35
C LEU A 359 -20.34 -7.14 2.49
N ALA A 360 -19.82 -6.59 3.57
CA ALA A 360 -20.65 -6.03 4.63
C ALA A 360 -21.41 -4.78 4.15
N GLU A 361 -22.49 -4.43 4.84
CA GLU A 361 -23.24 -3.19 4.58
C GLU A 361 -22.31 -1.97 4.76
N GLY A 362 -22.44 -0.97 3.89
CA GLY A 362 -21.57 0.21 3.87
C GLY A 362 -20.20 -0.02 3.23
N CYS A 363 -19.87 -1.26 2.81
CA CYS A 363 -18.60 -1.60 2.17
C CYS A 363 -18.73 -1.69 0.66
N THR A 364 -17.77 -1.10 -0.04
CA THR A 364 -17.60 -1.19 -1.50
C THR A 364 -16.18 -1.63 -1.83
N GLU A 365 -16.05 -2.56 -2.78
CA GLU A 365 -14.77 -2.98 -3.31
C GLU A 365 -14.77 -2.80 -4.82
N ILE A 366 -13.78 -2.07 -5.35
CA ILE A 366 -13.68 -1.71 -6.76
C ILE A 366 -12.33 -2.19 -7.28
N VAL A 367 -12.37 -3.01 -8.32
CA VAL A 367 -11.18 -3.40 -9.08
C VAL A 367 -10.84 -2.27 -10.06
N VAL A 368 -9.63 -1.74 -9.96
CA VAL A 368 -9.14 -0.60 -10.74
C VAL A 368 -8.02 -1.07 -11.67
N PRO A 369 -8.07 -0.78 -12.99
CA PRO A 369 -6.97 -1.06 -13.89
C PRO A 369 -5.66 -0.44 -13.42
N GLY A 370 -4.58 -1.21 -13.53
CA GLY A 370 -3.25 -0.83 -13.06
C GLY A 370 -2.65 -1.88 -12.12
N VAL A 371 -1.35 -1.78 -11.87
CA VAL A 371 -0.65 -2.60 -10.88
C VAL A 371 -0.72 -1.95 -9.49
N HIS A 372 -0.20 -2.62 -8.47
CA HIS A 372 -0.23 -2.18 -7.08
C HIS A 372 0.10 -0.69 -6.86
N SER A 373 1.24 -0.26 -7.43
CA SER A 373 1.68 1.14 -7.32
C SER A 373 1.02 2.08 -8.34
N ASP A 374 0.28 1.60 -9.32
CA ASP A 374 -0.63 2.42 -10.13
C ASP A 374 -1.91 2.77 -9.34
N VAL A 375 -2.29 1.94 -8.38
CA VAL A 375 -3.47 2.18 -7.53
C VAL A 375 -3.13 2.98 -6.28
N GLY A 376 -2.08 2.60 -5.54
CA GLY A 376 -1.69 3.26 -4.30
C GLY A 376 -0.63 4.36 -4.45
N CYS A 377 -0.05 4.50 -5.63
CA CYS A 377 1.16 5.24 -5.99
C CYS A 377 2.46 4.64 -5.41
N GLY A 378 3.59 5.15 -5.90
CA GLY A 378 4.92 4.69 -5.56
C GLY A 378 5.89 4.84 -6.73
N TYR A 379 5.40 4.90 -7.96
CA TYR A 379 6.20 5.20 -9.15
C TYR A 379 6.49 6.70 -9.27
N CYS A 380 7.71 7.00 -9.75
CA CYS A 380 8.09 8.35 -10.10
C CYS A 380 7.53 8.76 -11.47
N PRO A 381 7.23 10.04 -11.71
CA PRO A 381 6.94 10.50 -13.08
C PRO A 381 8.11 10.15 -14.03
N GLY A 382 7.80 9.55 -15.17
CA GLY A 382 8.76 9.09 -16.17
C GLY A 382 9.27 7.66 -15.98
N GLU A 383 9.02 7.03 -14.85
CA GLU A 383 9.43 5.65 -14.60
C GLU A 383 8.81 4.70 -15.60
N GLN A 384 9.62 3.80 -16.15
CA GLN A 384 9.26 2.94 -17.27
C GLN A 384 8.64 3.68 -18.46
N GLY A 385 8.93 4.98 -18.62
CA GLY A 385 8.41 5.85 -19.67
C GLY A 385 6.93 6.23 -19.52
N ARG A 386 6.34 6.07 -18.34
CA ARG A 386 4.98 6.48 -18.01
C ARG A 386 5.00 7.74 -17.16
N GLY A 387 3.93 8.54 -17.21
CA GLY A 387 3.90 9.80 -16.49
C GLY A 387 4.87 10.82 -17.09
N THR A 388 4.57 11.32 -18.29
CA THR A 388 5.40 12.29 -19.01
C THR A 388 5.33 13.69 -18.42
N ASP A 389 4.30 13.97 -17.65
CA ASP A 389 4.16 15.22 -16.90
C ASP A 389 5.10 15.23 -15.68
N PRO A 390 5.94 16.26 -15.50
CA PRO A 390 6.90 16.30 -14.39
C PRO A 390 6.28 16.28 -12.99
N ALA A 391 4.98 16.62 -12.86
CA ALA A 391 4.22 16.52 -11.61
C ALA A 391 3.41 15.21 -11.55
N GLY A 392 3.45 14.38 -12.61
CA GLY A 392 2.72 13.12 -12.72
C GLY A 392 1.22 13.28 -12.92
N ALA A 393 0.78 14.38 -13.54
CA ALA A 393 -0.65 14.62 -13.76
C ALA A 393 -1.28 13.68 -14.79
N ASP A 394 -0.48 13.03 -15.62
CA ASP A 394 -0.90 12.00 -16.59
C ASP A 394 -0.70 10.57 -16.07
N MET A 395 -0.29 10.38 -14.81
CA MET A 395 -0.15 9.06 -14.21
C MET A 395 -1.51 8.46 -13.81
N LEU A 396 -1.66 7.18 -14.07
CA LEU A 396 -2.87 6.40 -13.76
C LEU A 396 -3.31 6.51 -12.29
N THR A 397 -2.35 6.60 -11.38
CA THR A 397 -2.59 6.66 -9.93
C THR A 397 -3.46 7.84 -9.48
N ARG A 398 -3.61 8.88 -10.31
CA ARG A 398 -4.48 10.02 -10.00
C ARG A 398 -5.96 9.66 -10.00
N ILE A 399 -6.36 8.69 -10.83
CA ILE A 399 -7.76 8.23 -10.92
C ILE A 399 -8.21 7.58 -9.59
N PRO A 400 -7.53 6.53 -9.06
CA PRO A 400 -7.90 5.97 -7.76
C PRO A 400 -7.77 6.96 -6.60
N LEU A 401 -6.83 7.93 -6.64
CA LEU A 401 -6.75 9.01 -5.65
C LEU A 401 -8.05 9.82 -5.60
N LEU A 402 -8.53 10.25 -6.75
CA LEU A 402 -9.74 11.07 -6.86
C LEU A 402 -11.01 10.28 -6.53
N MET A 403 -11.07 9.00 -6.90
CA MET A 403 -12.16 8.11 -6.48
C MET A 403 -12.22 7.99 -4.96
N MET A 404 -11.08 7.78 -4.30
CA MET A 404 -11.00 7.70 -2.84
C MET A 404 -11.34 9.03 -2.18
N TYR A 405 -10.83 10.15 -2.71
CA TYR A 405 -11.15 11.50 -2.21
C TYR A 405 -12.65 11.75 -2.24
N LYS A 406 -13.31 11.46 -3.39
CA LYS A 406 -14.76 11.60 -3.52
C LYS A 406 -15.52 10.74 -2.52
N ALA A 407 -15.19 9.45 -2.44
CA ALA A 407 -15.85 8.53 -1.52
C ALA A 407 -15.69 8.95 -0.06
N ALA A 408 -14.49 9.35 0.34
CA ALA A 408 -14.22 9.84 1.69
C ALA A 408 -15.06 11.08 2.04
N ARG A 409 -15.12 12.07 1.15
CA ARG A 409 -15.95 13.27 1.33
C ARG A 409 -17.44 12.93 1.47
N LEU A 410 -17.95 12.03 0.63
CA LEU A 410 -19.34 11.58 0.66
C LEU A 410 -19.69 10.78 1.94
N ASN A 411 -18.70 10.29 2.66
CA ASN A 411 -18.83 9.61 3.94
C ASN A 411 -18.44 10.49 5.14
N GLY A 412 -18.28 11.79 4.94
CA GLY A 412 -18.09 12.75 6.02
C GLY A 412 -16.66 12.99 6.47
N VAL A 413 -15.67 12.44 5.75
CA VAL A 413 -14.26 12.75 6.03
C VAL A 413 -13.98 14.21 5.68
N PRO A 414 -13.42 15.00 6.61
CA PRO A 414 -13.24 16.46 6.42
C PRO A 414 -12.01 16.81 5.57
N LEU A 415 -11.84 16.13 4.42
CA LEU A 415 -10.79 16.50 3.46
C LEU A 415 -11.10 17.85 2.81
N LYS A 416 -10.12 18.74 2.72
CA LYS A 416 -10.24 20.12 2.24
C LYS A 416 -9.18 20.40 1.16
N LEU A 417 -9.29 19.75 0.00
CA LEU A 417 -8.33 20.00 -1.11
C LEU A 417 -8.36 21.46 -1.55
N GLU A 418 -9.52 22.09 -1.54
CA GLU A 418 -9.72 23.49 -1.87
C GLU A 418 -8.93 24.47 -0.98
N LEU A 419 -8.63 24.06 0.26
CA LEU A 419 -7.88 24.83 1.25
C LEU A 419 -6.42 24.33 1.42
N ALA A 420 -6.06 23.24 0.77
CA ALA A 420 -4.73 22.68 0.83
C ALA A 420 -3.70 23.59 0.13
N SER A 421 -2.42 23.37 0.40
CA SER A 421 -1.33 24.12 -0.20
C SER A 421 -1.33 24.00 -1.73
N PRO A 422 -0.78 24.97 -2.47
CA PRO A 422 -0.64 24.88 -3.92
C PRO A 422 0.13 23.63 -4.37
N VAL A 423 1.10 23.16 -3.57
CA VAL A 423 1.85 21.93 -3.84
C VAL A 423 0.94 20.70 -3.72
N ALA A 424 0.16 20.62 -2.64
CA ALA A 424 -0.82 19.55 -2.45
C ALA A 424 -1.85 19.52 -3.59
N LYS A 425 -2.38 20.67 -4.00
CA LYS A 425 -3.31 20.76 -5.14
C LYS A 425 -2.71 20.20 -6.44
N LYS A 426 -1.45 20.54 -6.74
CA LYS A 426 -0.74 19.98 -7.92
C LYS A 426 -0.61 18.47 -7.86
N ARG A 427 -0.49 17.86 -6.68
CA ARG A 427 -0.43 16.42 -6.49
C ARG A 427 -1.74 15.68 -6.82
N PHE A 428 -2.85 16.41 -6.95
CA PHE A 428 -4.16 15.93 -7.37
C PHE A 428 -4.49 16.21 -8.84
N ALA A 429 -3.66 16.98 -9.53
CA ALA A 429 -3.90 17.29 -10.94
C ALA A 429 -3.99 16.00 -11.77
N LEU A 430 -4.96 15.95 -12.69
CA LEU A 430 -5.18 14.83 -13.60
C LEU A 430 -5.44 15.37 -15.00
N LYS A 431 -4.68 14.86 -15.99
CA LYS A 431 -4.84 15.23 -17.39
C LYS A 431 -5.99 14.47 -18.07
N PRO A 432 -6.75 15.12 -18.96
CA PRO A 432 -7.86 14.50 -19.69
C PRO A 432 -7.48 13.27 -20.47
N GLU A 433 -6.26 13.21 -21.02
CA GLU A 433 -5.77 12.08 -21.82
C GLU A 433 -5.74 10.79 -21.00
N ALA A 434 -5.35 10.86 -19.73
CA ALA A 434 -5.34 9.69 -18.85
C ALA A 434 -6.77 9.19 -18.56
N ILE A 435 -7.73 10.11 -18.40
CA ILE A 435 -9.14 9.75 -18.20
C ILE A 435 -9.71 9.09 -19.47
N THR A 436 -9.43 9.68 -20.63
CA THR A 436 -9.90 9.17 -21.92
C THR A 436 -9.38 7.76 -22.17
N ALA A 437 -8.07 7.53 -21.98
CA ALA A 437 -7.46 6.22 -22.14
C ALA A 437 -8.02 5.20 -21.14
N PHE A 438 -8.19 5.59 -19.87
CA PHE A 438 -8.79 4.76 -18.84
C PHE A 438 -10.22 4.35 -19.21
N ASN A 439 -11.07 5.29 -19.59
CA ASN A 439 -12.45 5.02 -19.94
C ASN A 439 -12.59 4.20 -21.23
N ALA A 440 -11.72 4.44 -22.23
CA ALA A 440 -11.65 3.62 -23.44
C ALA A 440 -11.28 2.17 -23.10
N TYR A 441 -10.31 1.97 -22.21
CA TYR A 441 -9.96 0.64 -21.72
C TYR A 441 -11.13 -0.03 -20.99
N ILE A 442 -11.81 0.67 -20.06
CA ILE A 442 -12.96 0.15 -19.33
C ILE A 442 -14.08 -0.27 -20.28
N ALA A 443 -14.32 0.48 -21.36
CA ALA A 443 -15.34 0.14 -22.36
C ALA A 443 -15.08 -1.21 -23.06
N THR A 444 -13.84 -1.71 -23.06
CA THR A 444 -13.50 -3.04 -23.59
C THR A 444 -13.77 -4.18 -22.60
N CYS A 445 -14.05 -3.88 -21.32
CA CYS A 445 -14.25 -4.87 -20.28
C CYS A 445 -15.69 -5.42 -20.29
N LYS A 446 -15.82 -6.71 -20.04
CA LYS A 446 -17.11 -7.43 -20.03
C LYS A 446 -17.56 -7.74 -18.60
N GLU A 447 -16.63 -8.15 -17.74
CA GLU A 447 -16.90 -8.51 -16.35
C GLU A 447 -16.90 -7.26 -15.46
N MET A 448 -17.96 -6.44 -15.58
CA MET A 448 -18.09 -5.17 -14.85
C MET A 448 -18.56 -5.32 -13.42
N LYS A 449 -19.26 -6.41 -13.11
CA LYS A 449 -19.84 -6.68 -11.77
C LYS A 449 -19.84 -8.18 -11.52
N GLY A 450 -19.49 -8.57 -10.31
CA GLY A 450 -19.50 -9.97 -9.95
C GLY A 450 -18.48 -10.33 -8.86
N PRO A 451 -18.17 -11.60 -8.71
CA PRO A 451 -17.08 -12.05 -7.85
C PRO A 451 -15.75 -11.48 -8.32
N ILE A 452 -14.92 -11.01 -7.39
CA ILE A 452 -13.65 -10.34 -7.66
C ILE A 452 -12.73 -11.18 -8.58
N HIS A 453 -12.66 -12.48 -8.37
CA HIS A 453 -11.79 -13.37 -9.14
C HIS A 453 -12.16 -13.40 -10.64
N ARG A 454 -13.45 -13.33 -11.01
CA ARG A 454 -13.87 -13.25 -12.42
C ARG A 454 -13.42 -11.96 -13.08
N ILE A 455 -13.61 -10.84 -12.41
CA ILE A 455 -13.15 -9.53 -12.90
C ILE A 455 -11.63 -9.57 -13.09
N MET A 456 -10.89 -10.01 -12.10
CA MET A 456 -9.42 -10.05 -12.18
C MET A 456 -8.88 -11.03 -13.22
N ARG A 457 -9.59 -12.14 -13.47
CA ARG A 457 -9.25 -13.10 -14.55
C ARG A 457 -9.37 -12.48 -15.94
N GLU A 458 -10.44 -11.71 -16.20
CA GLU A 458 -10.55 -10.98 -17.45
C GLU A 458 -9.43 -9.97 -17.62
N GLN A 459 -9.09 -9.25 -16.55
CA GLN A 459 -8.02 -8.25 -16.57
C GLN A 459 -6.64 -8.89 -16.82
N ALA A 460 -6.33 -9.99 -16.13
CA ALA A 460 -5.11 -10.75 -16.34
C ALA A 460 -5.00 -11.27 -17.78
N ARG A 461 -6.10 -11.76 -18.37
CA ARG A 461 -6.14 -12.18 -19.75
C ARG A 461 -5.78 -11.04 -20.70
N LYS A 462 -6.35 -9.84 -20.55
CA LYS A 462 -6.03 -8.67 -21.38
C LYS A 462 -4.55 -8.28 -21.26
N GLN A 463 -3.99 -8.37 -20.08
CA GLN A 463 -2.57 -8.10 -19.84
C GLN A 463 -1.67 -9.14 -20.53
N ILE A 464 -2.01 -10.43 -20.47
CA ILE A 464 -1.28 -11.50 -21.16
C ILE A 464 -1.41 -11.32 -22.69
N GLU A 465 -2.59 -11.04 -23.21
CA GLU A 465 -2.82 -10.76 -24.64
C GLU A 465 -1.99 -9.56 -25.13
N TRP A 466 -1.90 -8.49 -24.33
CA TRP A 466 -1.01 -7.35 -24.61
C TRP A 466 0.46 -7.76 -24.65
N ARG A 467 0.94 -8.56 -23.67
CA ARG A 467 2.32 -9.05 -23.66
C ARG A 467 2.64 -9.92 -24.85
N LEU A 468 1.71 -10.75 -25.28
CA LEU A 468 1.83 -11.55 -26.52
C LEU A 468 1.98 -10.66 -27.75
N ALA A 469 1.23 -9.55 -27.85
CA ALA A 469 1.37 -8.58 -28.93
C ALA A 469 2.73 -7.83 -28.88
N ARG A 470 3.33 -7.70 -27.69
CA ARG A 470 4.61 -7.00 -27.45
C ARG A 470 5.81 -7.94 -27.27
N ARG A 471 5.72 -9.18 -27.70
CA ARG A 471 6.80 -10.17 -27.63
C ARG A 471 8.09 -9.69 -28.30
N VAL A 472 9.23 -10.10 -27.77
CA VAL A 472 10.57 -9.81 -28.36
C VAL A 472 10.66 -10.32 -29.79
N THR A 473 10.06 -11.48 -30.05
CA THR A 473 10.00 -12.14 -31.38
C THR A 473 8.84 -11.68 -32.25
N GLY A 474 7.99 -10.78 -31.74
CA GLY A 474 6.79 -10.28 -32.44
C GLY A 474 7.08 -9.17 -33.46
N THR A 475 6.05 -8.77 -34.20
CA THR A 475 6.13 -7.69 -35.22
C THR A 475 6.27 -6.31 -34.59
N THR A 476 5.70 -6.10 -33.42
CA THR A 476 5.70 -4.82 -32.67
C THR A 476 6.22 -5.01 -31.24
N PRO A 477 7.48 -5.40 -31.08
CA PRO A 477 8.03 -5.75 -29.76
C PRO A 477 8.10 -4.54 -28.82
N LEU A 478 8.08 -4.81 -27.50
CA LEU A 478 8.05 -3.80 -26.46
C LEU A 478 9.18 -2.77 -26.61
N HIS A 479 10.39 -3.20 -26.94
CA HIS A 479 11.56 -2.32 -27.10
C HIS A 479 11.43 -1.29 -28.24
N LYS A 480 10.41 -1.40 -29.11
CA LYS A 480 10.08 -0.41 -30.14
C LYS A 480 8.92 0.50 -29.74
N SER A 481 8.28 0.26 -28.59
CA SER A 481 7.16 1.11 -28.15
C SER A 481 7.66 2.51 -27.72
N PRO A 482 6.85 3.57 -27.91
CA PRO A 482 7.24 4.92 -27.53
C PRO A 482 7.58 5.06 -26.04
N SER A 483 6.85 4.39 -25.16
CA SER A 483 7.11 4.41 -23.72
C SER A 483 8.45 3.78 -23.38
N PHE A 484 8.80 2.64 -23.96
CA PHE A 484 10.11 2.02 -23.74
C PHE A 484 11.25 2.96 -24.19
N LEU A 485 11.12 3.56 -25.38
CA LEU A 485 12.16 4.41 -25.95
C LEU A 485 12.41 5.71 -25.16
N ARG A 486 11.40 6.24 -24.48
CA ARG A 486 11.56 7.44 -23.62
C ARG A 486 11.92 7.14 -22.18
N SER A 487 11.90 5.85 -21.76
CA SER A 487 12.28 5.48 -20.40
C SER A 487 13.79 5.56 -20.16
N SER A 488 14.20 5.57 -18.90
CA SER A 488 15.61 5.55 -18.52
C SER A 488 16.29 4.25 -19.00
N VAL A 489 17.60 4.28 -19.17
CA VAL A 489 18.38 3.06 -19.51
C VAL A 489 18.23 1.99 -18.44
N PHE A 490 18.07 2.38 -17.18
CA PHE A 490 17.79 1.47 -16.07
C PHE A 490 16.45 0.74 -16.28
N ASP A 491 15.38 1.47 -16.55
CA ASP A 491 14.06 0.90 -16.83
C ASP A 491 14.07 0.02 -18.08
N GLN A 492 14.77 0.47 -19.15
CA GLN A 492 14.91 -0.32 -20.38
C GLN A 492 15.56 -1.67 -20.11
N ASN A 493 16.59 -1.74 -19.27
CA ASN A 493 17.25 -2.98 -18.89
C ASN A 493 16.28 -3.91 -18.13
N ASP A 494 15.53 -3.38 -17.18
CA ASP A 494 14.56 -4.17 -16.41
C ASP A 494 13.40 -4.69 -17.29
N LEU A 495 12.84 -3.83 -18.12
CA LEU A 495 11.77 -4.20 -19.06
C LEU A 495 12.26 -5.20 -20.11
N HIS A 496 13.49 -5.04 -20.61
CA HIS A 496 14.10 -5.97 -21.57
C HIS A 496 14.29 -7.36 -20.93
N SER A 497 14.90 -7.41 -19.73
CA SER A 497 15.10 -8.66 -19.00
C SER A 497 13.78 -9.36 -18.68
N ALA A 498 12.75 -8.60 -18.30
CA ALA A 498 11.40 -9.09 -18.05
C ALA A 498 10.74 -9.65 -19.34
N ALA A 499 10.95 -9.00 -20.47
CA ALA A 499 10.44 -9.48 -21.76
C ALA A 499 11.10 -10.81 -22.18
N HIS A 500 12.39 -10.98 -21.92
CA HIS A 500 13.08 -12.26 -22.13
C HIS A 500 12.58 -13.36 -21.22
N GLU A 501 12.38 -13.08 -19.94
CA GLU A 501 11.78 -14.03 -18.99
C GLU A 501 10.40 -14.50 -19.47
N PHE A 502 9.59 -13.59 -19.98
CA PHE A 502 8.28 -13.94 -20.56
C PHE A 502 8.40 -14.87 -21.77
N GLU A 503 9.37 -14.66 -22.65
CA GLU A 503 9.61 -15.57 -23.80
C GLU A 503 10.01 -16.98 -23.34
N GLU A 504 10.79 -17.11 -22.28
CA GLU A 504 11.16 -18.42 -21.71
C GLU A 504 9.94 -19.09 -21.08
N GLU A 505 9.12 -18.34 -20.36
CA GLU A 505 7.88 -18.85 -19.77
C GLU A 505 6.90 -19.34 -20.86
N ILE A 506 6.76 -18.60 -21.98
CA ILE A 506 5.97 -19.03 -23.14
C ILE A 506 6.48 -20.36 -23.70
N LYS A 507 7.81 -20.51 -23.86
CA LYS A 507 8.39 -21.77 -24.36
C LYS A 507 8.06 -22.93 -23.42
N ALA A 508 8.20 -22.74 -22.11
CA ALA A 508 7.86 -23.74 -21.11
C ALA A 508 6.37 -24.10 -21.15
N PHE A 509 5.49 -23.08 -21.23
CA PHE A 509 4.04 -23.29 -21.36
C PHE A 509 3.67 -24.05 -22.65
N ALA A 510 4.24 -23.70 -23.78
CA ALA A 510 3.98 -24.36 -25.06
C ALA A 510 4.45 -25.84 -25.03
N THR A 511 5.57 -26.12 -24.39
CA THR A 511 6.06 -27.51 -24.18
C THR A 511 5.09 -28.30 -23.33
N TRP A 512 4.69 -27.76 -22.19
CA TRP A 512 3.70 -28.35 -21.29
C TRP A 512 2.36 -28.61 -21.98
N LEU A 513 1.86 -27.63 -22.76
CA LEU A 513 0.60 -27.78 -23.49
C LEU A 513 0.66 -28.87 -24.57
N LYS A 514 1.79 -29.00 -25.27
CA LYS A 514 2.04 -30.06 -26.24
C LYS A 514 2.04 -31.44 -25.59
N GLU A 515 2.60 -31.59 -24.39
CA GLU A 515 2.60 -32.85 -23.64
C GLU A 515 1.20 -33.27 -23.19
N LYS A 516 0.31 -32.29 -22.88
CA LYS A 516 -1.08 -32.56 -22.53
C LYS A 516 -1.94 -33.08 -23.71
N GLY A 517 -1.56 -32.78 -24.95
CA GLY A 517 -2.21 -33.24 -26.17
C GLY A 517 -3.44 -32.46 -26.60
N ARG A 518 -3.95 -32.75 -27.82
CA ARG A 518 -5.04 -31.99 -28.47
C ARG A 518 -6.42 -32.12 -27.81
N GLN A 519 -6.64 -33.12 -26.98
CA GLN A 519 -7.91 -33.35 -26.28
C GLN A 519 -7.85 -32.97 -24.80
N PHE A 520 -6.96 -32.03 -24.46
CA PHE A 520 -6.83 -31.58 -23.10
C PHE A 520 -8.14 -30.91 -22.61
N ILE A 521 -8.74 -31.48 -21.57
CA ILE A 521 -9.88 -30.91 -20.87
C ILE A 521 -9.31 -30.35 -19.53
N PRO A 522 -9.40 -29.04 -19.28
CA PRO A 522 -8.96 -28.47 -18.03
C PRO A 522 -9.67 -29.14 -16.85
N SER A 523 -8.92 -29.61 -15.88
CA SER A 523 -9.49 -30.04 -14.62
C SER A 523 -9.83 -28.80 -13.81
N VAL A 524 -11.09 -28.62 -13.47
CA VAL A 524 -11.50 -27.59 -12.50
C VAL A 524 -11.06 -28.06 -11.11
N GLN A 525 -9.79 -27.93 -10.82
CA GLN A 525 -9.31 -28.19 -9.47
C GLN A 525 -9.59 -26.95 -8.62
N LYS A 526 -10.33 -27.13 -7.53
CA LYS A 526 -10.40 -26.11 -6.49
C LYS A 526 -8.97 -25.83 -6.04
N ALA A 527 -8.57 -24.58 -6.08
CA ALA A 527 -7.29 -24.21 -5.56
C ALA A 527 -7.19 -24.60 -4.09
N GLY A 528 -6.28 -25.48 -3.86
CA GLY A 528 -5.75 -25.75 -2.56
C GLY A 528 -4.27 -25.44 -2.57
N PHE A 529 -3.70 -25.34 -1.43
CA PHE A 529 -2.26 -25.23 -1.21
C PHE A 529 -1.51 -26.25 -2.09
N GLY A 530 -0.72 -25.78 -3.05
CA GLY A 530 0.13 -26.61 -3.90
C GLY A 530 -0.38 -26.97 -5.30
N ASN A 531 -1.66 -26.73 -5.64
CA ASN A 531 -2.22 -27.11 -6.94
C ASN A 531 -2.49 -25.94 -7.90
N SER A 532 -2.30 -24.72 -7.47
CA SER A 532 -2.71 -23.53 -8.22
C SER A 532 -1.94 -23.34 -9.54
N HIS A 533 -0.72 -23.79 -9.63
CA HIS A 533 0.16 -23.57 -10.79
C HIS A 533 -0.35 -24.27 -12.06
N ALA A 534 -0.60 -25.56 -11.99
CA ALA A 534 -1.13 -26.31 -13.13
C ALA A 534 -2.53 -25.82 -13.52
N ALA A 535 -3.40 -25.53 -12.55
CA ALA A 535 -4.74 -25.03 -12.78
C ALA A 535 -4.75 -23.66 -13.50
N GLU A 536 -3.84 -22.76 -13.15
CA GLU A 536 -3.68 -21.46 -13.83
C GLU A 536 -3.30 -21.67 -15.31
N TRP A 537 -2.33 -22.53 -15.59
CA TRP A 537 -1.93 -22.85 -16.95
C TRP A 537 -3.03 -23.58 -17.74
N GLU A 538 -3.79 -24.47 -17.08
CA GLU A 538 -4.95 -25.13 -17.67
C GLU A 538 -6.02 -24.13 -18.13
N GLU A 539 -6.30 -23.12 -17.31
CA GLU A 539 -7.23 -22.05 -17.69
C GLU A 539 -6.69 -21.22 -18.85
N ILE A 540 -5.42 -20.81 -18.79
CA ILE A 540 -4.78 -20.05 -19.86
C ILE A 540 -4.83 -20.84 -21.18
N ALA A 541 -4.63 -22.16 -21.15
CA ALA A 541 -4.70 -23.02 -22.31
C ALA A 541 -6.07 -22.98 -23.02
N THR A 542 -7.16 -22.75 -22.30
CA THR A 542 -8.52 -22.71 -22.88
C THR A 542 -8.72 -21.61 -23.92
N TRP A 543 -7.93 -20.56 -23.87
CA TRP A 543 -8.05 -19.39 -24.74
C TRP A 543 -6.75 -19.03 -25.47
N TRP A 544 -5.66 -19.76 -25.26
CA TRP A 544 -4.32 -19.48 -25.78
C TRP A 544 -4.23 -19.49 -27.30
N GLU A 545 -4.85 -20.45 -27.97
CA GLU A 545 -4.72 -20.64 -29.42
C GLU A 545 -5.51 -19.64 -30.27
N LYS A 546 -6.25 -18.75 -29.65
CA LYS A 546 -7.07 -17.77 -30.38
C LYS A 546 -6.28 -16.50 -30.61
N GLU A 547 -5.49 -16.43 -31.67
CA GLU A 547 -4.96 -15.16 -32.16
C GLU A 547 -6.14 -14.21 -32.42
N LYS A 548 -6.25 -13.21 -31.58
CA LYS A 548 -7.19 -12.10 -31.78
C LYS A 548 -6.38 -10.84 -31.94
N SER A 549 -6.79 -9.99 -32.90
CA SER A 549 -6.31 -8.62 -32.94
C SER A 549 -6.68 -7.96 -31.60
N LEU A 550 -5.68 -7.47 -30.89
CA LEU A 550 -5.89 -6.76 -29.62
C LEU A 550 -6.61 -5.45 -29.89
N ASP A 551 -7.61 -5.11 -29.06
CA ASP A 551 -8.30 -3.83 -29.15
C ASP A 551 -7.29 -2.67 -29.02
N PRO A 552 -7.30 -1.68 -29.91
CA PRO A 552 -6.40 -0.53 -29.83
C PRO A 552 -6.42 0.20 -28.48
N ALA A 553 -7.58 0.28 -27.81
CA ALA A 553 -7.68 0.90 -26.48
C ALA A 553 -6.94 0.09 -25.41
N VAL A 554 -6.93 -1.24 -25.50
CA VAL A 554 -6.14 -2.11 -24.61
C VAL A 554 -4.65 -1.90 -24.84
N LEU A 555 -4.23 -1.86 -26.12
CA LEU A 555 -2.84 -1.65 -26.50
C LEU A 555 -2.32 -0.30 -25.99
N GLU A 556 -3.04 0.78 -26.27
CA GLU A 556 -2.73 2.16 -25.84
C GLU A 556 -2.60 2.25 -24.31
N PHE A 557 -3.54 1.64 -23.60
CA PHE A 557 -3.60 1.72 -22.14
C PHE A 557 -2.41 1.03 -21.48
N PHE A 558 -2.08 -0.18 -21.87
CA PHE A 558 -0.91 -0.88 -21.32
C PHE A 558 0.42 -0.27 -21.77
N ASP A 559 0.51 0.21 -22.99
CA ASP A 559 1.74 0.83 -23.49
C ASP A 559 2.09 2.11 -22.73
N ASN A 560 1.11 2.94 -22.38
CA ASN A 560 1.38 4.30 -21.91
C ASN A 560 1.01 4.57 -20.45
N TYR A 561 0.18 3.72 -19.80
CA TYR A 561 -0.33 4.02 -18.46
C TYR A 561 -0.04 2.94 -17.41
N VAL A 562 0.01 1.67 -17.78
CA VAL A 562 0.21 0.58 -16.81
C VAL A 562 1.69 0.22 -16.71
N HIS A 563 2.24 0.25 -15.50
CA HIS A 563 3.61 -0.17 -15.23
C HIS A 563 3.75 -1.70 -15.21
N ASP A 564 4.98 -2.18 -15.34
CA ASP A 564 5.33 -3.57 -15.12
C ASP A 564 5.89 -3.73 -13.70
N SER A 565 5.05 -4.15 -12.76
CA SER A 565 5.45 -4.31 -11.36
C SER A 565 6.50 -5.40 -11.14
N ARG A 566 6.52 -6.44 -12.00
CA ARG A 566 7.47 -7.53 -11.92
C ARG A 566 8.86 -7.13 -12.42
N ALA A 567 8.94 -6.33 -13.47
CA ALA A 567 10.21 -5.83 -14.01
C ALA A 567 11.00 -5.02 -12.97
N TRP A 568 10.30 -4.16 -12.25
CA TRP A 568 10.87 -3.28 -11.23
C TRP A 568 11.26 -4.02 -9.94
N PHE A 569 10.54 -5.07 -9.56
CA PHE A 569 10.66 -5.69 -8.24
C PHE A 569 11.84 -6.67 -8.17
N LYS A 570 12.75 -6.45 -7.22
CA LYS A 570 13.88 -7.33 -6.90
C LYS A 570 13.68 -7.94 -5.51
N LEU A 571 13.54 -9.26 -5.46
CA LEU A 571 13.34 -10.01 -4.23
C LEU A 571 14.66 -10.26 -3.48
N ILE A 572 15.76 -10.49 -4.24
CA ILE A 572 17.06 -10.82 -3.68
C ILE A 572 17.77 -9.54 -3.25
N PRO A 573 18.13 -9.38 -1.96
CA PRO A 573 18.86 -8.21 -1.48
C PRO A 573 20.20 -8.00 -2.21
N GLY A 574 20.55 -6.73 -2.45
CA GLY A 574 21.81 -6.37 -3.11
C GLY A 574 21.73 -6.19 -4.63
N ASN A 575 20.58 -6.50 -5.25
CA ASN A 575 20.31 -6.06 -6.61
C ASN A 575 19.85 -4.59 -6.60
N PRO A 576 20.25 -3.80 -7.62
CA PRO A 576 19.88 -2.39 -7.67
C PRO A 576 18.37 -2.23 -7.90
N ASP A 577 17.74 -1.42 -7.03
CA ASP A 577 16.31 -1.08 -7.11
C ASP A 577 16.06 0.22 -7.90
N ASN A 578 17.12 0.97 -8.23
CA ASN A 578 17.06 2.25 -8.94
C ASN A 578 18.39 2.57 -9.63
N GLU A 579 18.41 3.60 -10.46
CA GLU A 579 19.56 4.02 -11.23
C GLU A 579 20.80 4.35 -10.35
N LYS A 580 20.60 5.00 -9.21
CA LYS A 580 21.66 5.36 -8.26
C LYS A 580 22.34 4.11 -7.70
N ASP A 581 21.57 3.11 -7.34
CA ASP A 581 22.09 1.84 -6.82
C ASP A 581 22.81 1.05 -7.91
N MET A 582 22.32 1.12 -9.16
CA MET A 582 22.97 0.54 -10.32
C MET A 582 24.35 1.18 -10.56
N LEU A 583 24.45 2.50 -10.54
CA LEU A 583 25.70 3.22 -10.67
C LEU A 583 26.67 2.88 -9.54
N ALA A 584 26.19 2.83 -8.30
CA ALA A 584 27.00 2.45 -7.15
C ALA A 584 27.52 1.00 -7.26
N MET A 585 26.73 0.10 -7.81
CA MET A 585 27.13 -1.29 -8.08
C MET A 585 28.21 -1.35 -9.17
N LEU A 586 28.02 -0.63 -10.27
CA LEU A 586 29.04 -0.55 -11.35
C LEU A 586 30.36 0.02 -10.84
N ASP A 587 30.32 1.10 -10.05
CA ASP A 587 31.50 1.67 -9.42
C ASP A 587 32.24 0.68 -8.49
N LYS A 588 31.47 -0.10 -7.73
CA LYS A 588 32.03 -1.17 -6.88
C LYS A 588 32.70 -2.25 -7.72
N TRP A 589 32.14 -2.66 -8.84
CA TRP A 589 32.75 -3.63 -9.77
C TRP A 589 34.01 -3.07 -10.41
N VAL A 590 34.00 -1.80 -10.83
CA VAL A 590 35.19 -1.10 -11.34
C VAL A 590 36.31 -1.12 -10.30
N LYS A 591 36.05 -0.73 -9.07
CA LYS A 591 37.02 -0.73 -7.96
C LYS A 591 37.59 -2.12 -7.71
N ARG A 592 36.73 -3.15 -7.67
CA ARG A 592 37.12 -4.55 -7.46
C ARG A 592 38.03 -5.04 -8.57
N ARG A 593 37.68 -4.77 -9.84
CA ARG A 593 38.47 -5.15 -11.01
C ARG A 593 39.84 -4.48 -11.00
N LYS A 594 39.91 -3.19 -10.69
CA LYS A 594 41.20 -2.46 -10.55
C LYS A 594 42.07 -3.04 -9.44
N ALA A 595 41.49 -3.35 -8.28
CA ALA A 595 42.23 -3.94 -7.16
C ALA A 595 42.79 -5.32 -7.52
N VAL A 596 41.99 -6.17 -8.20
CA VAL A 596 42.43 -7.51 -8.65
C VAL A 596 43.52 -7.39 -9.74
N ALA A 597 43.39 -6.46 -10.69
CA ALA A 597 44.41 -6.23 -11.72
C ALA A 597 45.73 -5.80 -11.09
N SER A 598 45.72 -4.83 -10.18
CA SER A 598 46.92 -4.37 -9.45
C SER A 598 47.53 -5.50 -8.62
N HIS A 599 46.70 -6.29 -7.92
CA HIS A 599 47.19 -7.45 -7.16
C HIS A 599 47.84 -8.50 -8.06
N ASN A 600 47.27 -8.81 -9.21
CA ASN A 600 47.83 -9.76 -10.18
C ASN A 600 49.11 -9.22 -10.85
N GLU A 601 49.23 -7.92 -11.07
CA GLU A 601 50.45 -7.28 -11.58
C GLU A 601 51.61 -7.39 -10.57
N VAL A 602 51.36 -7.08 -9.29
CA VAL A 602 52.35 -7.24 -8.21
C VAL A 602 52.79 -8.71 -8.11
N ARG A 603 51.86 -9.65 -8.17
CA ARG A 603 52.15 -11.09 -8.19
C ARG A 603 52.96 -11.54 -9.39
N SER A 604 52.67 -11.00 -10.57
CA SER A 604 53.45 -11.31 -11.78
C SER A 604 54.88 -10.88 -11.64
N ARG A 605 55.12 -9.67 -11.08
CA ARG A 605 56.48 -9.15 -10.81
C ARG A 605 57.23 -9.99 -9.76
N MET A 606 56.52 -10.51 -8.73
CA MET A 606 57.10 -11.37 -7.71
C MET A 606 57.40 -12.78 -8.22
N ARG A 607 56.60 -13.31 -9.16
CA ARG A 607 56.83 -14.63 -9.80
C ARG A 607 58.12 -14.68 -10.60
N GLY A 608 58.53 -13.58 -11.22
CA GLY A 608 59.81 -13.44 -11.91
C GLY A 608 61.04 -13.53 -10.99
N ARG A 609 60.85 -13.53 -9.67
CA ARG A 609 61.92 -13.64 -8.65
C ARG A 609 62.00 -15.00 -7.93
N GLY A 610 61.40 -16.06 -8.50
CA GLY A 610 61.60 -17.44 -8.02
C GLY A 610 60.75 -17.92 -6.84
N ASN A 611 59.71 -17.19 -6.43
CA ASN A 611 58.87 -17.55 -5.27
C ASN A 611 57.70 -18.46 -5.69
N SER A 612 57.77 -19.74 -5.36
CA SER A 612 56.80 -20.81 -5.77
C SER A 612 55.46 -20.79 -5.08
N VAL A 613 55.25 -19.97 -4.03
CA VAL A 613 54.03 -19.99 -3.17
C VAL A 613 52.82 -19.35 -3.82
N TYR A 614 52.93 -18.62 -4.92
CA TYR A 614 51.89 -17.81 -5.51
C TYR A 614 51.35 -18.35 -6.86
N ARG A 615 50.76 -19.54 -6.86
CA ARG A 615 50.33 -20.20 -8.13
C ARG A 615 48.95 -19.75 -8.69
N MET A 616 48.06 -19.21 -7.90
CA MET A 616 46.71 -18.82 -8.39
C MET A 616 46.57 -17.32 -8.62
N ARG A 617 46.03 -16.93 -9.77
CA ARG A 617 45.60 -15.55 -10.03
C ARG A 617 44.37 -15.25 -9.19
N ALA A 618 44.27 -14.07 -8.61
CA ALA A 618 43.06 -13.61 -8.01
C ALA A 618 42.02 -13.33 -9.11
N ASP A 619 40.81 -13.81 -8.91
CA ASP A 619 39.65 -13.54 -9.77
C ASP A 619 38.84 -12.38 -9.21
N ASP A 620 38.24 -11.57 -10.09
CA ASP A 620 37.35 -10.50 -9.72
C ASP A 620 35.95 -11.01 -9.36
N GLY A 621 35.66 -12.31 -9.60
CA GLY A 621 34.37 -12.95 -9.34
C GLY A 621 33.23 -12.34 -10.14
N LEU A 622 33.55 -11.66 -11.24
CA LEU A 622 32.54 -11.14 -12.17
C LEU A 622 32.30 -12.13 -13.30
N THR A 623 31.10 -12.23 -13.79
CA THR A 623 30.76 -12.96 -15.01
C THR A 623 31.38 -12.26 -16.22
N GLU A 624 31.45 -12.92 -17.37
CA GLU A 624 31.95 -12.34 -18.62
C GLU A 624 31.06 -11.13 -19.04
N GLU A 625 29.76 -11.26 -18.90
CA GLU A 625 28.76 -10.20 -19.14
C GLU A 625 29.01 -9.00 -18.22
N GLN A 626 29.20 -9.23 -16.91
CA GLN A 626 29.50 -8.17 -15.94
C GLN A 626 30.83 -7.47 -16.25
N ARG A 627 31.84 -8.20 -16.74
CA ARG A 627 33.12 -7.59 -17.18
C ARG A 627 32.90 -6.71 -18.41
N GLY A 628 32.14 -7.18 -19.40
CA GLY A 628 31.80 -6.38 -20.57
C GLY A 628 31.03 -5.10 -20.20
N ALA A 629 30.08 -5.22 -19.26
CA ALA A 629 29.34 -4.07 -18.76
C ALA A 629 30.24 -3.05 -18.04
N VAL A 630 31.20 -3.52 -17.23
CA VAL A 630 32.19 -2.63 -16.58
C VAL A 630 33.05 -1.90 -17.62
N GLU A 631 33.48 -2.59 -18.69
CA GLU A 631 34.24 -1.95 -19.77
C GLU A 631 33.46 -0.90 -20.51
N GLU A 632 32.20 -1.18 -20.83
CA GLU A 632 31.30 -0.24 -21.49
C GLU A 632 31.03 0.99 -20.61
N TYR A 633 30.75 0.76 -19.30
CA TYR A 633 30.57 1.82 -18.32
C TYR A 633 31.81 2.70 -18.17
N GLN A 634 33.01 2.09 -18.07
CA GLN A 634 34.24 2.86 -17.97
C GLN A 634 34.55 3.68 -19.24
N LYS A 635 34.15 3.16 -20.41
CA LYS A 635 34.40 3.81 -21.70
C LYS A 635 33.44 4.96 -21.97
N HIS A 636 32.15 4.83 -21.59
CA HIS A 636 31.10 5.75 -21.98
C HIS A 636 30.50 6.54 -20.83
N GLY A 637 30.76 6.18 -19.56
CA GLY A 637 30.19 6.83 -18.39
C GLY A 637 28.66 6.66 -18.24
N LYS A 638 28.06 5.73 -18.99
CA LYS A 638 26.63 5.46 -19.01
C LYS A 638 26.35 4.04 -18.54
N ILE A 639 25.18 3.83 -17.97
CA ILE A 639 24.72 2.49 -17.58
C ILE A 639 24.69 1.61 -18.83
N PRO A 640 25.44 0.49 -18.86
CA PRO A 640 25.43 -0.42 -19.99
C PRO A 640 24.16 -1.27 -19.99
N ARG A 641 23.90 -1.95 -21.10
CA ARG A 641 22.85 -2.94 -21.17
C ARG A 641 23.24 -4.17 -20.33
N LEU A 642 22.47 -4.42 -19.27
CA LEU A 642 22.66 -5.53 -18.34
C LEU A 642 21.37 -6.32 -18.22
N VAL A 643 21.47 -7.66 -18.16
CA VAL A 643 20.34 -8.47 -17.72
C VAL A 643 20.22 -8.32 -16.22
N THR A 644 19.09 -7.82 -15.77
CA THR A 644 18.80 -7.66 -14.35
C THR A 644 18.20 -8.95 -13.79
N GLU A 645 18.76 -9.41 -12.70
CA GLU A 645 18.33 -10.60 -11.98
C GLU A 645 17.64 -10.23 -10.66
N GLY A 646 17.23 -11.23 -9.92
CA GLY A 646 16.70 -11.06 -8.56
C GLY A 646 15.20 -10.91 -8.46
N ARG A 647 14.46 -11.01 -9.56
CA ARG A 647 12.99 -11.11 -9.54
C ARG A 647 12.53 -12.39 -8.85
N GLU A 648 11.26 -12.43 -8.46
CA GLU A 648 10.65 -13.65 -7.92
C GLU A 648 10.85 -14.82 -8.90
N PRO A 649 11.32 -16.00 -8.42
CA PRO A 649 11.56 -17.13 -9.29
C PRO A 649 10.28 -17.58 -9.98
N TRP A 650 10.35 -17.82 -11.29
CA TRP A 650 9.30 -18.47 -12.05
C TRP A 650 9.75 -19.90 -12.42
N GLY A 651 8.79 -20.78 -12.68
CA GLY A 651 9.10 -22.15 -13.04
C GLY A 651 7.99 -22.83 -13.82
N SER A 652 8.20 -24.12 -14.15
CA SER A 652 7.20 -24.94 -14.83
C SER A 652 5.97 -25.20 -13.95
N ALA A 653 4.89 -25.71 -14.55
CA ALA A 653 3.65 -26.05 -13.84
C ALA A 653 3.85 -27.05 -12.67
N SER A 654 4.92 -27.82 -12.68
CA SER A 654 5.27 -28.78 -11.63
C SER A 654 6.18 -28.22 -10.53
N ASP A 655 6.70 -26.99 -10.69
CA ASP A 655 7.62 -26.39 -9.74
C ASP A 655 6.86 -25.65 -8.64
N LEU A 656 6.85 -26.20 -7.43
CA LEU A 656 6.15 -25.63 -6.27
C LEU A 656 6.88 -24.45 -5.64
N ILE A 657 8.19 -24.33 -5.84
CA ILE A 657 9.03 -23.29 -5.24
C ILE A 657 9.03 -22.05 -6.13
N ALA A 658 9.21 -22.23 -7.44
CA ALA A 658 9.21 -21.19 -8.43
C ALA A 658 7.79 -20.98 -8.97
N CYS A 659 6.95 -20.26 -8.23
CA CYS A 659 5.52 -20.14 -8.53
C CYS A 659 5.09 -18.75 -9.06
N ALA A 660 6.05 -17.85 -9.29
CA ALA A 660 5.79 -16.54 -9.90
C ALA A 660 5.84 -16.63 -11.44
N GLY A 661 5.60 -15.54 -12.13
CA GLY A 661 5.67 -15.43 -13.58
C GLY A 661 4.61 -14.50 -14.17
N TYR A 662 4.61 -14.41 -15.49
CA TYR A 662 3.65 -13.60 -16.26
C TYR A 662 2.40 -14.39 -16.67
N LEU A 663 2.52 -15.70 -16.88
CA LEU A 663 1.40 -16.59 -17.16
C LEU A 663 0.80 -17.11 -15.84
N ARG A 664 0.40 -16.15 -14.99
CA ARG A 664 -0.12 -16.38 -13.65
C ARG A 664 -1.29 -15.48 -13.36
N PHE A 665 -2.08 -15.88 -12.36
CA PHE A 665 -3.12 -15.05 -11.78
C PHE A 665 -2.71 -14.57 -10.38
N ARG A 666 -3.14 -13.39 -10.02
CA ARG A 666 -2.94 -12.85 -8.68
C ARG A 666 -3.74 -13.66 -7.66
N LYS A 667 -3.13 -14.03 -6.55
CA LYS A 667 -3.83 -14.65 -5.41
C LYS A 667 -4.81 -13.66 -4.76
N ILE A 668 -5.97 -14.15 -4.35
CA ILE A 668 -7.02 -13.38 -3.71
C ILE A 668 -7.46 -14.11 -2.45
N TYR A 669 -7.33 -13.44 -1.30
CA TYR A 669 -7.84 -13.90 -0.01
C TYR A 669 -9.10 -13.12 0.35
N ALA A 670 -10.12 -13.78 0.91
CA ALA A 670 -11.39 -13.16 1.27
C ALA A 670 -11.87 -13.60 2.65
N GLY A 671 -11.27 -13.01 3.68
CA GLY A 671 -11.61 -13.25 5.07
C GLY A 671 -11.20 -14.61 5.61
N SER A 672 -10.30 -15.32 4.92
CA SER A 672 -9.69 -16.59 5.34
C SER A 672 -8.31 -16.70 4.70
N ASP A 673 -7.52 -17.68 5.14
CA ASP A 673 -6.21 -18.01 4.57
C ASP A 673 -6.33 -18.80 3.26
N ALA A 674 -7.53 -19.20 2.86
CA ALA A 674 -7.77 -19.89 1.62
C ALA A 674 -7.81 -18.94 0.44
N ASP A 675 -7.02 -19.23 -0.61
CA ASP A 675 -7.05 -18.52 -1.88
C ASP A 675 -8.43 -18.70 -2.57
N LEU A 676 -9.03 -17.61 -3.02
CA LEU A 676 -10.24 -17.66 -3.82
C LEU A 676 -9.89 -17.96 -5.28
N ILE A 677 -9.93 -19.22 -5.63
CA ILE A 677 -10.01 -19.61 -7.03
C ILE A 677 -11.36 -20.27 -7.26
N SER A 678 -12.08 -19.89 -8.21
CA SER A 678 -13.29 -20.58 -8.62
C SER A 678 -13.36 -20.73 -10.11
#